data_e2c9038c1883006c86ea1d1f28156aad
#
_entry.id   e2c9038c1883006c86ea1d1f28156aad
#
_cell.length_a   1.000
_cell.length_b   1.000
_cell.length_c   1.000
_cell.angle_alpha   90.00
_cell.angle_beta   90.00
_cell.angle_gamma   90.00
#
_symmetry.space_group_name_H-M   'P 1'
#
loop_
_entity.id
_entity.type
_entity.pdbx_description
1 polymer ?
#
loop_
_entity_poly.entity_id
_entity_poly.type
_entity_poly.pdbx_seq_one_letter_code
_entity_poly.pdbx_strand_id
1 'polypeptide(L)'
;MALRMKVCMFVGLFLLSLAWKAWAKVQVNMEDRVEVFLGDTAQITCMFTVSDSPDNVIIQWYMITKTNVRLRIYYGNGTMQVVDRGGQFTDKINVKGMGNSSEVVLTIRDVKLEDELEFICHVNGMSAGSDEGRTALKVFASPDRPIITGEESGISVSNEYPTKIGSCEAKNGYPRPNITWYRDQSSLQNTPGEVSVVTLVTKESSGLYTVQSDLHLNVVKKDKDSLFYCEVSYLVPGGTKMTETNKINITVYYPTTSLDVWVESPKGSVKEGDTVEVHCRANGNPQPPFTFMHNMEELESDLNVLVLKNVTRQSNGNIMCTALDLDTYEETLGQTELFVDYLDPAVLIPKHTHVMAQGEELMATCNALSSLPTHTVWFKKGKKVAEGHTLTLKDAVFDMAGTYVCVVKVSSLEGLETSGSLRVFVEGRPEIKKSADPVQEVSPEKSQKLSCHARGYPTPVITWSSSDKSQILKLSQRETEDEVLSVVSIKVTSDVTAYCNASNDHGTVSFSFSLKAIVQTTSSAPSTTVTTPLVPVTVVAPVTVTTVTPVTPPKRVKKEGSGVIIAVIIICILLLAILGSVLYFLYKKGKLPCGRSGKQDLTKPNKGGIVVEMKSDNTEEAVLLSVNGDKKPPSDQGDKYMYVQK
;
A
#
# COMPACT_ATOMS: atom_id res chain seq x y z
N MET A 1 90.35 38.66 3.46
CA MET A 1 90.33 39.30 2.10
C MET A 1 89.57 38.44 1.07
N ALA A 2 89.58 37.11 1.13
CA ALA A 2 88.91 36.22 0.16
C ALA A 2 87.35 36.22 0.17
N LEU A 3 86.71 36.54 1.31
CA LEU A 3 85.25 36.55 1.43
C LEU A 3 84.61 37.81 0.79
N ARG A 4 85.30 38.95 0.86
CA ARG A 4 84.85 40.21 0.22
C ARG A 4 84.92 40.14 -1.31
N MET A 5 85.95 39.43 -1.86
CA MET A 5 86.07 39.26 -3.30
C MET A 5 85.06 38.34 -3.92
N LYS A 6 84.64 37.28 -3.21
CA LYS A 6 83.52 36.39 -3.65
C LYS A 6 82.18 37.10 -3.67
N VAL A 7 81.87 37.93 -2.67
CA VAL A 7 80.60 38.71 -2.62
C VAL A 7 80.55 39.75 -3.75
N CYS A 8 81.65 40.46 -4.03
CA CYS A 8 81.70 41.41 -5.17
C CYS A 8 81.55 40.70 -6.52
N MET A 9 82.10 39.49 -6.68
CA MET A 9 81.93 38.72 -7.91
C MET A 9 80.46 38.22 -8.09
N PHE A 10 79.81 37.77 -7.01
CA PHE A 10 78.39 37.38 -7.07
C PHE A 10 77.45 38.57 -7.31
N VAL A 11 77.70 39.71 -6.68
CA VAL A 11 76.94 40.93 -6.93
C VAL A 11 77.22 41.47 -8.35
N GLY A 12 78.43 41.41 -8.85
CA GLY A 12 78.71 41.75 -10.23
C GLY A 12 78.09 40.84 -11.27
N LEU A 13 78.08 39.50 -11.04
CA LEU A 13 77.39 38.55 -11.88
C LEU A 13 75.85 38.72 -11.81
N PHE A 14 75.29 39.04 -10.63
CA PHE A 14 73.87 39.32 -10.46
C PHE A 14 73.47 40.63 -11.15
N LEU A 15 74.26 41.66 -11.06
CA LEU A 15 74.08 42.94 -11.80
C LEU A 15 74.24 42.77 -13.30
N LEU A 16 75.20 41.95 -13.76
CA LEU A 16 75.33 41.58 -15.18
C LEU A 16 74.11 40.76 -15.68
N SER A 17 73.58 39.84 -14.88
CA SER A 17 72.35 39.08 -15.25
C SER A 17 71.15 39.98 -15.31
N LEU A 18 71.02 40.99 -14.47
CA LEU A 18 69.97 42.00 -14.53
C LEU A 18 70.14 42.95 -15.73
N ALA A 19 71.42 43.30 -16.11
CA ALA A 19 71.71 44.12 -17.29
C ALA A 19 71.38 43.40 -18.61
N TRP A 20 71.52 42.05 -18.66
CA TRP A 20 71.15 41.28 -19.86
C TRP A 20 69.61 41.14 -20.05
N LYS A 21 68.84 41.24 -19.01
CA LYS A 21 67.36 41.33 -19.14
C LYS A 21 66.85 42.71 -19.57
N ALA A 22 67.65 43.72 -19.48
CA ALA A 22 67.29 45.11 -19.83
C ALA A 22 67.42 45.45 -21.33
N TRP A 23 67.85 44.53 -22.21
CA TRP A 23 68.03 44.76 -23.63
C TRP A 23 66.99 44.17 -24.57
N ALA A 24 65.99 43.47 -24.06
CA ALA A 24 64.88 43.09 -24.90
C ALA A 24 63.93 44.31 -25.09
N LYS A 25 64.03 44.94 -26.23
CA LYS A 25 63.15 46.07 -26.59
C LYS A 25 61.78 45.69 -27.02
N VAL A 26 61.52 44.40 -27.28
CA VAL A 26 60.21 43.78 -27.52
C VAL A 26 59.99 42.75 -26.42
N GLN A 27 58.82 42.77 -25.79
CA GLN A 27 58.35 41.77 -24.85
C GLN A 27 56.96 41.34 -25.19
N VAL A 28 56.72 40.03 -25.30
CA VAL A 28 55.40 39.43 -25.59
C VAL A 28 54.88 38.72 -24.36
N ASN A 29 53.63 38.97 -24.03
CA ASN A 29 52.93 38.30 -22.96
C ASN A 29 51.64 37.67 -23.52
N MET A 30 51.42 36.39 -23.20
CA MET A 30 50.24 35.62 -23.59
C MET A 30 49.79 34.75 -22.43
N GLU A 31 48.52 34.34 -22.44
CA GLU A 31 48.01 33.34 -21.53
C GLU A 31 48.63 31.97 -21.88
N ASP A 32 49.02 31.18 -20.88
CA ASP A 32 49.61 29.85 -21.11
C ASP A 32 48.63 28.91 -21.85
N ARG A 33 47.32 29.10 -21.62
CA ARG A 33 46.29 28.33 -22.28
C ARG A 33 44.99 29.12 -22.46
N VAL A 34 44.31 28.85 -23.54
CA VAL A 34 42.95 29.30 -23.83
C VAL A 34 42.02 28.08 -23.89
N GLU A 35 40.92 28.14 -23.17
CA GLU A 35 39.95 27.04 -23.06
C GLU A 35 38.64 27.42 -23.74
N VAL A 36 38.09 26.53 -24.58
CA VAL A 36 36.90 26.80 -25.37
C VAL A 36 36.09 25.56 -25.60
N PHE A 37 34.76 25.69 -25.76
CA PHE A 37 33.96 24.58 -26.20
C PHE A 37 34.07 24.30 -27.71
N LEU A 38 33.88 23.03 -28.08
CA LEU A 38 33.78 22.59 -29.46
C LEU A 38 32.68 23.37 -30.19
N GLY A 39 33.00 23.92 -31.36
CA GLY A 39 32.07 24.74 -32.16
C GLY A 39 32.05 26.23 -31.79
N ASP A 40 32.59 26.58 -30.64
CA ASP A 40 32.64 27.97 -30.20
C ASP A 40 33.82 28.76 -30.87
N THR A 41 33.90 30.01 -30.54
CA THR A 41 34.97 30.91 -31.05
C THR A 41 36.05 31.12 -29.97
N ALA A 42 37.27 30.75 -30.25
CA ALA A 42 38.41 31.03 -29.40
C ALA A 42 39.01 32.40 -29.71
N GLN A 43 39.46 33.11 -28.68
CA GLN A 43 40.21 34.36 -28.77
C GLN A 43 41.52 34.21 -28.04
N ILE A 44 42.62 34.34 -28.76
CA ILE A 44 43.97 34.24 -28.21
C ILE A 44 44.57 35.63 -28.28
N THR A 45 44.82 36.20 -27.12
CA THR A 45 45.34 37.58 -27.00
C THR A 45 46.87 37.56 -26.90
N CYS A 46 47.49 38.30 -27.77
CA CYS A 46 48.92 38.56 -27.75
C CYS A 46 49.14 40.03 -27.33
N MET A 47 49.58 40.23 -26.10
CA MET A 47 49.98 41.55 -25.60
C MET A 47 51.49 41.75 -25.77
N PHE A 48 51.94 42.90 -26.24
CA PHE A 48 53.36 43.18 -26.43
C PHE A 48 53.70 44.62 -26.12
N THR A 49 54.92 44.82 -25.74
CA THR A 49 55.49 46.16 -25.55
C THR A 49 56.67 46.31 -26.48
N VAL A 50 56.80 47.46 -27.14
CA VAL A 50 57.92 47.83 -28.03
C VAL A 50 58.46 49.18 -27.58
N SER A 51 59.74 49.29 -27.42
CA SER A 51 60.41 50.53 -26.91
C SER A 51 60.47 51.67 -27.93
N ASP A 52 60.26 51.39 -29.21
CA ASP A 52 60.24 52.38 -30.30
C ASP A 52 58.80 52.51 -30.83
N SER A 53 58.54 53.49 -31.75
CA SER A 53 57.20 53.73 -32.31
C SER A 53 56.55 52.44 -32.84
N PRO A 54 55.25 52.14 -32.48
CA PRO A 54 54.62 50.89 -32.83
C PRO A 54 54.24 50.75 -34.32
N ASP A 55 54.46 51.77 -35.13
CA ASP A 55 54.03 51.87 -36.52
C ASP A 55 54.67 50.87 -37.50
N ASN A 56 55.80 50.20 -37.12
CA ASN A 56 56.57 49.29 -37.97
C ASN A 56 56.71 47.87 -37.38
N VAL A 57 55.74 47.42 -36.60
CA VAL A 57 55.80 46.07 -36.02
C VAL A 57 55.30 45.06 -37.02
N ILE A 58 56.01 43.94 -37.16
CA ILE A 58 55.54 42.76 -37.91
C ILE A 58 55.03 41.73 -36.91
N ILE A 59 53.80 41.26 -37.11
CA ILE A 59 53.19 40.23 -36.31
C ILE A 59 52.93 38.99 -37.16
N GLN A 60 53.42 37.87 -36.67
CA GLN A 60 53.22 36.58 -37.30
C GLN A 60 52.62 35.59 -36.32
N TRP A 61 51.55 34.96 -36.74
CA TRP A 61 51.02 33.85 -35.98
C TRP A 61 51.45 32.53 -36.59
N TYR A 62 51.86 31.62 -35.72
CA TYR A 62 52.22 30.26 -36.07
C TYR A 62 51.38 29.28 -35.26
N MET A 63 51.16 28.09 -35.81
CA MET A 63 50.70 26.93 -35.10
C MET A 63 51.80 25.86 -35.05
N ILE A 64 51.79 25.07 -33.97
CA ILE A 64 52.60 23.88 -33.86
C ILE A 64 51.74 22.68 -34.16
N THR A 65 52.06 21.96 -35.23
CA THR A 65 51.31 20.74 -35.62
C THR A 65 51.56 19.61 -34.61
N LYS A 66 50.72 18.57 -34.64
CA LYS A 66 50.91 17.33 -33.84
C LYS A 66 52.26 16.63 -34.13
N THR A 67 52.88 16.90 -35.27
CA THR A 67 54.21 16.41 -35.66
C THR A 67 55.32 17.37 -35.24
N ASN A 68 55.02 18.36 -34.40
CA ASN A 68 55.94 19.38 -33.90
C ASN A 68 56.55 20.28 -34.99
N VAL A 69 55.79 20.48 -36.09
CA VAL A 69 56.21 21.39 -37.16
C VAL A 69 55.61 22.77 -36.97
N ARG A 70 56.44 23.83 -37.02
CA ARG A 70 55.96 25.22 -36.94
C ARG A 70 55.46 25.67 -38.30
N LEU A 71 54.17 26.00 -38.42
CA LEU A 71 53.56 26.51 -39.64
C LEU A 71 53.03 27.91 -39.41
N ARG A 72 53.33 28.85 -40.31
CA ARG A 72 52.79 30.20 -40.25
C ARG A 72 51.30 30.14 -40.75
N ILE A 73 50.40 30.83 -40.07
CA ILE A 73 48.98 30.93 -40.42
C ILE A 73 48.55 32.37 -40.73
N TYR A 74 49.36 33.37 -40.26
CA TYR A 74 49.07 34.78 -40.48
C TYR A 74 50.33 35.60 -40.50
N TYR A 75 50.34 36.61 -41.34
CA TYR A 75 51.37 37.68 -41.40
C TYR A 75 50.67 39.03 -41.45
N GLY A 76 51.09 39.98 -40.66
CA GLY A 76 50.60 41.33 -40.68
C GLY A 76 51.70 42.38 -40.37
N ASN A 77 51.63 43.52 -41.05
CA ASN A 77 52.34 44.72 -40.72
C ASN A 77 51.41 45.93 -40.84
N GLY A 78 51.91 47.13 -40.61
CA GLY A 78 51.05 48.36 -40.64
C GLY A 78 50.29 48.62 -41.96
N THR A 79 50.66 47.97 -43.06
CA THR A 79 50.12 48.19 -44.41
C THR A 79 49.43 46.95 -45.01
N MET A 80 49.80 45.77 -44.61
CA MET A 80 49.39 44.53 -45.22
C MET A 80 49.02 43.48 -44.15
N GLN A 81 47.89 42.77 -44.36
CA GLN A 81 47.44 41.64 -43.54
C GLN A 81 47.15 40.46 -44.47
N VAL A 82 47.74 39.32 -44.20
CA VAL A 82 47.62 38.11 -45.01
C VAL A 82 47.38 36.90 -44.14
N VAL A 83 46.27 36.19 -44.37
CA VAL A 83 46.05 34.83 -43.85
C VAL A 83 46.67 33.87 -44.86
N ASP A 84 47.54 32.99 -44.42
CA ASP A 84 48.20 32.02 -45.29
C ASP A 84 47.16 31.01 -45.86
N ARG A 85 47.19 30.81 -47.19
CA ARG A 85 46.21 29.97 -47.88
C ARG A 85 46.63 28.50 -47.89
N GLY A 86 45.63 27.60 -47.95
CA GLY A 86 45.85 26.15 -48.08
C GLY A 86 46.01 25.38 -46.78
N GLY A 87 45.89 26.05 -45.64
CA GLY A 87 45.84 25.40 -44.31
C GLY A 87 44.43 25.32 -43.71
N GLN A 88 44.31 24.53 -42.66
CA GLN A 88 43.02 24.35 -41.94
C GLN A 88 42.43 25.64 -41.36
N PHE A 89 43.23 26.71 -41.24
CA PHE A 89 42.84 27.99 -40.66
C PHE A 89 42.53 29.08 -41.68
N THR A 90 42.60 28.82 -42.98
CA THR A 90 42.48 29.82 -44.05
C THR A 90 41.21 30.67 -43.94
N ASP A 91 40.07 30.05 -43.69
CA ASP A 91 38.76 30.73 -43.61
C ASP A 91 38.20 30.80 -42.16
N LYS A 92 38.95 30.28 -41.20
CA LYS A 92 38.51 30.17 -39.80
C LYS A 92 39.06 31.29 -38.90
N ILE A 93 40.17 31.94 -39.29
CA ILE A 93 40.82 32.91 -38.45
C ILE A 93 40.53 34.36 -38.87
N ASN A 94 40.52 35.22 -37.87
CA ASN A 94 40.51 36.65 -38.04
C ASN A 94 41.45 37.28 -37.01
N VAL A 95 42.25 38.24 -37.41
CA VAL A 95 43.18 38.94 -36.52
C VAL A 95 42.77 40.41 -36.43
N LYS A 96 42.62 40.91 -35.21
CA LYS A 96 42.31 42.33 -34.92
C LYS A 96 43.39 42.96 -34.07
N GLY A 97 43.51 44.30 -34.10
CA GLY A 97 44.45 45.05 -33.27
C GLY A 97 45.77 45.40 -33.98
N MET A 98 45.84 45.26 -35.31
CA MET A 98 47.01 45.72 -36.07
C MET A 98 47.05 47.22 -36.15
N GLY A 99 48.24 47.79 -36.00
CA GLY A 99 48.52 49.23 -36.02
C GLY A 99 49.00 49.77 -34.67
N ASN A 100 48.39 50.79 -34.15
CA ASN A 100 48.84 51.49 -32.93
C ASN A 100 48.46 50.81 -31.61
N SER A 101 47.98 49.56 -31.59
CA SER A 101 47.66 48.86 -30.36
C SER A 101 48.81 47.98 -29.89
N SER A 102 48.96 47.88 -28.56
CA SER A 102 49.90 46.93 -27.91
C SER A 102 49.29 45.54 -27.70
N GLU A 103 48.17 45.27 -28.36
CA GLU A 103 47.43 44.04 -28.26
C GLU A 103 46.96 43.58 -29.64
N VAL A 104 47.13 42.29 -29.92
CA VAL A 104 46.62 41.64 -31.13
C VAL A 104 45.87 40.38 -30.74
N VAL A 105 44.64 40.28 -31.20
CA VAL A 105 43.76 39.14 -30.89
C VAL A 105 43.56 38.26 -32.13
N LEU A 106 44.03 37.01 -32.04
CA LEU A 106 43.72 35.97 -32.99
C LEU A 106 42.36 35.33 -32.61
N THR A 107 41.38 35.44 -33.47
CA THR A 107 40.07 34.84 -33.31
C THR A 107 39.97 33.61 -34.21
N ILE A 108 39.65 32.47 -33.65
CA ILE A 108 39.43 31.20 -34.35
C ILE A 108 37.96 30.85 -34.22
N ARG A 109 37.24 30.77 -35.33
CA ARG A 109 35.79 30.46 -35.37
C ARG A 109 35.57 28.96 -35.57
N ASP A 110 34.40 28.45 -35.10
CA ASP A 110 34.00 27.05 -35.24
C ASP A 110 35.14 26.10 -34.90
N VAL A 111 35.59 26.19 -33.64
CA VAL A 111 36.74 25.43 -33.13
C VAL A 111 36.43 23.94 -33.14
N LYS A 112 37.33 23.17 -33.76
CA LYS A 112 37.27 21.71 -33.83
C LYS A 112 38.31 21.05 -32.95
N LEU A 113 38.19 19.76 -32.67
CA LEU A 113 39.16 18.97 -31.90
C LEU A 113 40.55 18.94 -32.57
N GLU A 114 40.63 19.09 -33.90
CA GLU A 114 41.86 19.18 -34.65
C GLU A 114 42.61 20.50 -34.43
N ASP A 115 41.89 21.55 -33.97
CA ASP A 115 42.41 22.87 -33.67
C ASP A 115 43.06 22.95 -32.27
N GLU A 116 42.98 21.90 -31.46
CA GLU A 116 43.68 21.78 -30.18
C GLU A 116 45.20 21.66 -30.43
N LEU A 117 45.83 22.82 -30.58
CA LEU A 117 47.22 22.97 -30.93
C LEU A 117 47.84 24.07 -30.06
N GLU A 118 49.18 24.23 -30.16
CA GLU A 118 49.92 25.37 -29.61
C GLU A 118 50.03 26.47 -30.67
N PHE A 119 49.67 27.69 -30.27
CA PHE A 119 49.79 28.91 -31.09
C PHE A 119 50.88 29.79 -30.59
N ILE A 120 51.67 30.38 -31.52
CA ILE A 120 52.79 31.28 -31.23
C ILE A 120 52.52 32.62 -31.88
N CYS A 121 52.56 33.67 -31.07
CA CYS A 121 52.60 35.05 -31.53
C CYS A 121 54.04 35.51 -31.56
N HIS A 122 54.53 35.74 -32.73
CA HIS A 122 55.91 36.30 -32.93
C HIS A 122 55.79 37.76 -33.32
N VAL A 123 56.38 38.62 -32.51
CA VAL A 123 56.37 40.06 -32.70
C VAL A 123 57.83 40.51 -33.04
N ASN A 124 57.99 41.13 -34.22
CA ASN A 124 59.26 41.66 -34.68
C ASN A 124 59.16 43.19 -34.78
N GLY A 125 59.84 43.86 -33.91
CA GLY A 125 59.93 45.33 -33.83
C GLY A 125 61.10 45.93 -34.68
N MET A 126 61.57 45.21 -35.71
CA MET A 126 62.66 45.62 -36.58
C MET A 126 63.92 45.94 -35.78
N SER A 127 64.24 47.24 -35.58
CA SER A 127 65.36 47.71 -34.81
C SER A 127 65.30 47.37 -33.33
N ALA A 128 64.06 47.16 -32.81
CA ALA A 128 63.82 46.89 -31.41
C ALA A 128 64.02 45.40 -31.03
N GLY A 129 64.29 44.50 -32.00
CA GLY A 129 64.38 43.06 -31.78
C GLY A 129 63.05 42.33 -31.94
N SER A 130 63.04 41.09 -31.55
CA SER A 130 61.84 40.25 -31.63
C SER A 130 61.65 39.39 -30.39
N ASP A 131 60.42 39.03 -30.08
CA ASP A 131 60.07 38.13 -29.02
C ASP A 131 58.86 37.30 -29.44
N GLU A 132 58.59 36.17 -28.75
CA GLU A 132 57.44 35.29 -29.02
C GLU A 132 56.79 34.78 -27.73
N GLY A 133 55.44 34.78 -27.74
CA GLY A 133 54.64 34.15 -26.71
C GLY A 133 53.98 32.91 -27.25
N ARG A 134 53.60 32.02 -26.36
CA ARG A 134 52.92 30.73 -26.68
C ARG A 134 51.66 30.53 -25.87
N THR A 135 50.67 29.93 -26.51
CA THR A 135 49.36 29.59 -25.89
C THR A 135 48.91 28.22 -26.38
N ALA A 136 48.55 27.36 -25.48
CA ALA A 136 47.89 26.11 -25.81
C ALA A 136 46.39 26.30 -25.91
N LEU A 137 45.79 26.03 -27.05
CA LEU A 137 44.33 25.99 -27.19
C LEU A 137 43.84 24.62 -26.69
N LYS A 138 42.94 24.64 -25.72
CA LYS A 138 42.28 23.46 -25.17
C LYS A 138 40.80 23.45 -25.55
N VAL A 139 40.35 22.32 -26.10
CA VAL A 139 38.97 22.14 -26.57
C VAL A 139 38.24 21.23 -25.64
N PHE A 140 36.98 21.57 -25.36
CA PHE A 140 36.11 20.80 -24.48
C PHE A 140 34.78 20.50 -25.17
N ALA A 141 34.20 19.34 -24.89
CA ALA A 141 32.83 19.01 -25.26
C ALA A 141 32.13 18.41 -24.04
N SER A 142 31.05 19.03 -23.62
CA SER A 142 30.21 18.45 -22.56
C SER A 142 29.55 17.18 -23.07
N PRO A 143 29.58 16.09 -22.30
CA PRO A 143 28.90 14.89 -22.71
C PRO A 143 27.38 15.14 -22.73
N ASP A 144 26.65 14.33 -23.49
CA ASP A 144 25.21 14.27 -23.44
C ASP A 144 24.74 13.91 -22.02
N ARG A 145 23.45 14.12 -21.74
CA ARG A 145 22.89 13.74 -20.44
C ARG A 145 23.14 12.24 -20.21
N PRO A 146 23.81 11.86 -19.10
CA PRO A 146 24.13 10.48 -18.84
C PRO A 146 22.88 9.64 -18.63
N ILE A 147 22.93 8.40 -19.10
CA ILE A 147 21.83 7.43 -19.03
C ILE A 147 22.26 6.28 -18.15
N ILE A 148 21.38 5.86 -17.26
CA ILE A 148 21.52 4.65 -16.46
C ILE A 148 20.42 3.65 -16.85
N THR A 149 20.80 2.39 -17.05
CA THR A 149 19.91 1.27 -17.26
C THR A 149 20.16 0.25 -16.16
N GLY A 150 19.11 -0.09 -15.38
CA GLY A 150 19.19 -1.10 -14.33
C GLY A 150 18.90 -2.49 -14.88
N GLU A 151 19.27 -3.51 -14.11
CA GLU A 151 18.87 -4.89 -14.35
C GLU A 151 17.40 -5.07 -13.92
N GLU A 152 16.56 -5.57 -14.83
CA GLU A 152 15.13 -5.77 -14.56
C GLU A 152 14.86 -7.11 -13.85
N SER A 153 15.75 -8.08 -14.01
CA SER A 153 15.67 -9.38 -13.35
C SER A 153 16.07 -9.26 -11.87
N GLY A 154 15.42 -10.06 -11.00
CA GLY A 154 15.80 -10.12 -9.60
C GLY A 154 17.18 -10.76 -9.42
N ILE A 155 17.94 -10.30 -8.44
CA ILE A 155 19.30 -10.74 -8.14
C ILE A 155 19.28 -11.48 -6.80
N SER A 156 19.74 -12.74 -6.80
CA SER A 156 19.80 -13.54 -5.58
C SER A 156 21.02 -13.18 -4.72
N VAL A 157 20.80 -13.09 -3.40
CA VAL A 157 21.89 -12.93 -2.42
C VAL A 157 22.78 -14.19 -2.32
N SER A 158 22.34 -15.31 -2.87
CA SER A 158 23.07 -16.57 -2.88
C SER A 158 24.07 -16.69 -4.05
N ASN A 159 24.17 -15.67 -4.90
CA ASN A 159 25.13 -15.67 -6.01
C ASN A 159 26.56 -15.64 -5.46
N GLU A 160 27.40 -16.55 -5.93
CA GLU A 160 28.80 -16.64 -5.50
C GLU A 160 29.67 -15.48 -6.01
N TYR A 161 29.28 -14.85 -7.11
CA TYR A 161 30.05 -13.81 -7.80
C TYR A 161 29.23 -12.52 -7.93
N PRO A 162 29.92 -11.36 -7.98
CA PRO A 162 29.26 -10.09 -8.22
C PRO A 162 28.42 -10.10 -9.50
N THR A 163 27.13 -9.78 -9.38
CA THR A 163 26.17 -9.77 -10.47
C THR A 163 25.96 -8.35 -10.98
N LYS A 164 25.73 -8.19 -12.29
CA LYS A 164 25.45 -6.89 -12.89
C LYS A 164 24.23 -6.24 -12.29
N ILE A 165 24.40 -4.98 -11.83
CA ILE A 165 23.33 -4.15 -11.27
C ILE A 165 22.76 -3.22 -12.35
N GLY A 166 23.63 -2.74 -13.21
CA GLY A 166 23.26 -1.82 -14.28
C GLY A 166 24.43 -1.28 -15.07
N SER A 167 24.10 -0.52 -16.09
CA SER A 167 25.03 0.17 -16.99
C SER A 167 24.80 1.67 -16.92
N CYS A 168 25.89 2.42 -16.90
CA CYS A 168 25.90 3.88 -16.99
C CYS A 168 26.65 4.32 -18.25
N GLU A 169 26.06 5.20 -19.05
CA GLU A 169 26.65 5.64 -20.32
C GLU A 169 26.69 7.17 -20.41
N ALA A 170 27.86 7.69 -20.82
CA ALA A 170 28.11 9.11 -21.11
C ALA A 170 28.67 9.23 -22.50
N LYS A 171 27.93 9.85 -23.44
CA LYS A 171 28.31 10.02 -24.86
C LYS A 171 28.87 11.41 -25.16
N ASN A 172 29.64 11.49 -26.21
CA ASN A 172 30.08 12.75 -26.86
C ASN A 172 30.90 13.68 -25.96
N GLY A 173 31.59 13.16 -24.93
CA GLY A 173 32.44 13.98 -24.06
C GLY A 173 33.85 14.16 -24.61
N TYR A 174 34.46 15.33 -24.37
CA TYR A 174 35.88 15.57 -24.62
C TYR A 174 36.44 16.67 -23.69
N PRO A 175 37.56 16.44 -23.03
CA PRO A 175 38.28 15.17 -22.89
C PRO A 175 37.41 14.05 -22.31
N ARG A 176 37.95 12.84 -22.27
CA ARG A 176 37.22 11.64 -21.77
C ARG A 176 36.54 11.92 -20.43
N PRO A 177 35.21 11.74 -20.32
CA PRO A 177 34.49 11.79 -19.04
C PRO A 177 34.88 10.64 -18.11
N ASN A 178 34.69 10.83 -16.81
CA ASN A 178 34.86 9.77 -15.83
C ASN A 178 33.51 9.44 -15.17
N ILE A 179 33.24 8.16 -14.93
CA ILE A 179 31.99 7.67 -14.29
C ILE A 179 32.36 7.11 -12.91
N THR A 180 31.59 7.55 -11.90
CA THR A 180 31.66 7.04 -10.53
C THR A 180 30.31 6.53 -10.10
N TRP A 181 30.25 5.32 -9.56
CA TRP A 181 29.03 4.71 -9.07
C TRP A 181 28.80 5.01 -7.60
N TYR A 182 27.52 5.12 -7.23
CA TYR A 182 27.08 5.39 -5.85
C TYR A 182 25.97 4.43 -5.43
N ARG A 183 26.02 4.04 -4.16
CA ARG A 183 24.95 3.36 -3.41
C ARG A 183 24.62 4.23 -2.22
N ASP A 184 23.36 4.71 -2.12
CA ASP A 184 22.88 5.57 -1.03
C ASP A 184 23.83 6.74 -0.69
N GLN A 185 24.34 7.46 -1.70
CA GLN A 185 25.29 8.56 -1.60
C GLN A 185 26.74 8.17 -1.27
N SER A 186 27.03 6.89 -1.06
CA SER A 186 28.39 6.39 -0.86
C SER A 186 28.97 5.93 -2.18
N SER A 187 30.16 6.44 -2.54
CA SER A 187 30.83 6.01 -3.76
C SER A 187 31.30 4.55 -3.67
N LEU A 188 31.06 3.81 -4.73
CA LEU A 188 31.47 2.43 -4.87
C LEU A 188 32.84 2.36 -5.56
N GLN A 189 33.76 1.64 -4.94
CA GLN A 189 35.09 1.39 -5.50
C GLN A 189 35.27 -0.13 -5.69
N ASN A 190 36.13 -0.49 -6.65
CA ASN A 190 36.45 -1.89 -6.86
C ASN A 190 36.99 -2.54 -5.59
N THR A 191 36.27 -3.54 -5.08
CA THR A 191 36.61 -4.34 -3.91
C THR A 191 36.55 -5.81 -4.31
N PRO A 192 37.65 -6.56 -4.24
CA PRO A 192 37.67 -7.96 -4.65
C PRO A 192 36.56 -8.78 -3.97
N GLY A 193 35.74 -9.47 -4.76
CA GLY A 193 34.63 -10.31 -4.29
C GLY A 193 33.35 -9.57 -3.89
N GLU A 194 33.35 -8.22 -3.79
CA GLU A 194 32.18 -7.45 -3.39
C GLU A 194 31.69 -6.52 -4.52
N VAL A 195 32.58 -5.69 -5.08
CA VAL A 195 32.24 -4.69 -6.08
C VAL A 195 33.19 -4.79 -7.26
N SER A 196 32.67 -4.86 -8.47
CA SER A 196 33.46 -4.79 -9.70
C SER A 196 32.82 -3.77 -10.65
N VAL A 197 33.62 -2.77 -11.04
CA VAL A 197 33.22 -1.75 -12.01
C VAL A 197 34.02 -1.96 -13.28
N VAL A 198 33.34 -2.32 -14.35
CA VAL A 198 33.97 -2.53 -15.68
C VAL A 198 33.64 -1.32 -16.53
N THR A 199 34.72 -0.63 -17.03
CA THR A 199 34.53 0.58 -17.84
C THR A 199 35.06 0.35 -19.24
N LEU A 200 34.21 0.58 -20.23
CA LEU A 200 34.51 0.58 -21.65
C LEU A 200 34.60 2.02 -22.15
N VAL A 201 35.66 2.35 -22.86
CA VAL A 201 35.88 3.67 -23.47
C VAL A 201 35.98 3.52 -24.97
N THR A 202 35.07 4.15 -25.69
CA THR A 202 35.05 4.18 -27.15
C THR A 202 35.38 5.58 -27.64
N LYS A 203 36.33 5.70 -28.54
CA LYS A 203 36.59 6.95 -29.25
C LYS A 203 35.84 6.91 -30.59
N GLU A 204 34.87 7.79 -30.71
CA GLU A 204 34.03 7.89 -31.90
C GLU A 204 34.80 8.45 -33.12
N SER A 205 34.27 8.27 -34.31
CA SER A 205 34.84 8.86 -35.53
C SER A 205 34.90 10.39 -35.50
N SER A 206 34.05 11.01 -34.73
CA SER A 206 34.06 12.46 -34.41
C SER A 206 35.27 12.90 -33.59
N GLY A 207 35.98 11.93 -32.97
CA GLY A 207 37.05 12.19 -32.00
C GLY A 207 36.56 12.36 -30.56
N LEU A 208 35.24 12.40 -30.31
CA LEU A 208 34.64 12.45 -28.99
C LEU A 208 34.69 11.07 -28.32
N TYR A 209 34.47 11.05 -27.02
CA TYR A 209 34.49 9.81 -26.24
C TYR A 209 33.09 9.45 -25.78
N THR A 210 32.75 8.15 -25.92
CA THR A 210 31.67 7.49 -25.25
C THR A 210 32.26 6.60 -24.17
N VAL A 211 31.80 6.79 -22.93
CA VAL A 211 32.20 5.98 -21.77
C VAL A 211 30.99 5.22 -21.27
N GLN A 212 31.10 3.90 -21.21
CA GLN A 212 30.14 3.00 -20.61
C GLN A 212 30.76 2.34 -19.40
N SER A 213 30.03 2.28 -18.29
CA SER A 213 30.48 1.66 -17.06
C SER A 213 29.42 0.71 -16.54
N ASP A 214 29.77 -0.55 -16.35
CA ASP A 214 28.92 -1.59 -15.81
C ASP A 214 29.28 -1.86 -14.35
N LEU A 215 28.29 -1.76 -13.47
CA LEU A 215 28.43 -2.07 -12.05
C LEU A 215 28.02 -3.51 -11.79
N HIS A 216 28.92 -4.27 -11.18
CA HIS A 216 28.66 -5.60 -10.64
C HIS A 216 28.82 -5.57 -9.12
N LEU A 217 27.87 -6.17 -8.40
CA LEU A 217 27.85 -6.15 -6.94
C LEU A 217 27.50 -7.54 -6.39
N ASN A 218 28.14 -7.93 -5.32
CA ASN A 218 27.66 -9.04 -4.50
C ASN A 218 26.55 -8.50 -3.59
N VAL A 219 25.31 -8.83 -3.98
CA VAL A 219 24.08 -8.22 -3.44
C VAL A 219 23.76 -8.82 -2.07
N VAL A 220 23.39 -7.97 -1.13
CA VAL A 220 22.89 -8.38 0.19
C VAL A 220 21.45 -7.95 0.39
N LYS A 221 20.72 -8.59 1.31
CA LYS A 221 19.31 -8.31 1.60
C LYS A 221 19.00 -6.81 1.80
N LYS A 222 19.95 -6.05 2.36
CA LYS A 222 19.79 -4.61 2.60
C LYS A 222 19.67 -3.81 1.30
N ASP A 223 20.26 -4.30 0.21
CA ASP A 223 20.30 -3.60 -1.06
C ASP A 223 18.92 -3.47 -1.74
N LYS A 224 17.92 -4.24 -1.28
CA LYS A 224 16.52 -4.10 -1.74
C LYS A 224 15.95 -2.69 -1.57
N ASP A 225 16.45 -1.95 -0.59
CA ASP A 225 16.01 -0.60 -0.25
C ASP A 225 17.01 0.48 -0.71
N SER A 226 18.16 0.06 -1.30
CA SER A 226 19.23 0.96 -1.72
C SER A 226 18.95 1.56 -3.09
N LEU A 227 19.41 2.80 -3.27
CA LEU A 227 19.33 3.54 -4.52
C LEU A 227 20.70 3.62 -5.17
N PHE A 228 20.78 3.14 -6.41
CA PHE A 228 22.00 3.16 -7.21
C PHE A 228 21.92 4.25 -8.27
N TYR A 229 23.02 4.96 -8.49
CA TYR A 229 23.16 5.95 -9.54
C TYR A 229 24.62 6.14 -9.89
N CYS A 230 24.89 6.77 -11.02
CA CYS A 230 26.22 7.15 -11.40
C CYS A 230 26.33 8.68 -11.56
N GLU A 231 27.50 9.18 -11.23
CA GLU A 231 27.93 10.55 -11.43
C GLU A 231 28.97 10.59 -12.53
N VAL A 232 28.73 11.44 -13.51
CA VAL A 232 29.68 11.69 -14.62
C VAL A 232 30.40 12.99 -14.38
N SER A 233 31.71 12.92 -14.18
CA SER A 233 32.57 14.07 -14.07
C SER A 233 33.31 14.33 -15.38
N TYR A 234 33.31 15.59 -15.83
CA TYR A 234 33.93 16.01 -17.09
C TYR A 234 34.48 17.43 -17.01
N LEU A 235 35.48 17.66 -17.83
CA LEU A 235 36.16 18.96 -17.89
C LEU A 235 35.37 19.92 -18.76
N VAL A 236 35.34 21.17 -18.35
CA VAL A 236 34.79 22.33 -19.08
C VAL A 236 35.78 23.50 -18.95
N PRO A 237 35.67 24.53 -19.80
CA PRO A 237 36.46 25.74 -19.60
C PRO A 237 36.31 26.27 -18.17
N GLY A 238 37.45 26.47 -17.49
CA GLY A 238 37.51 26.95 -16.13
C GLY A 238 37.35 25.91 -15.02
N GLY A 239 37.12 24.61 -15.34
CA GLY A 239 37.03 23.62 -14.26
C GLY A 239 36.40 22.28 -14.62
N THR A 240 35.86 21.61 -13.60
CA THR A 240 35.19 20.31 -13.72
C THR A 240 33.71 20.46 -13.38
N LYS A 241 32.84 19.86 -14.18
CA LYS A 241 31.43 19.68 -13.91
C LYS A 241 31.11 18.23 -13.59
N MET A 242 30.04 18.03 -12.82
CA MET A 242 29.50 16.73 -12.45
C MET A 242 28.03 16.70 -12.79
N THR A 243 27.53 15.57 -13.27
CA THR A 243 26.13 15.35 -13.60
C THR A 243 25.72 13.96 -13.13
N GLU A 244 24.71 13.90 -12.28
CA GLU A 244 24.14 12.64 -11.80
C GLU A 244 23.06 12.12 -12.76
N THR A 245 22.92 10.80 -12.80
CA THR A 245 21.80 10.13 -13.47
C THR A 245 20.56 10.12 -12.59
N ASN A 246 19.45 9.60 -13.11
CA ASN A 246 18.34 9.16 -12.28
C ASN A 246 18.82 8.03 -11.37
N LYS A 247 18.12 7.86 -10.23
CA LYS A 247 18.38 6.77 -9.29
C LYS A 247 17.56 5.56 -9.68
N ILE A 248 18.16 4.38 -9.60
CA ILE A 248 17.51 3.09 -9.82
C ILE A 248 17.57 2.26 -8.53
N ASN A 249 16.60 1.39 -8.35
CA ASN A 249 16.58 0.32 -7.36
C ASN A 249 16.69 -1.03 -8.06
N ILE A 250 17.01 -2.06 -7.30
CA ILE A 250 17.12 -3.43 -7.79
C ILE A 250 16.15 -4.33 -7.02
N THR A 251 15.67 -5.37 -7.70
CA THR A 251 14.93 -6.44 -7.04
C THR A 251 15.92 -7.45 -6.47
N VAL A 252 15.90 -7.63 -5.15
CA VAL A 252 16.78 -8.56 -4.45
C VAL A 252 16.01 -9.80 -4.03
N TYR A 253 16.48 -10.97 -4.43
CA TYR A 253 15.94 -12.26 -4.00
C TYR A 253 16.75 -12.79 -2.82
N TYR A 254 16.05 -13.24 -1.80
CA TYR A 254 16.64 -13.80 -0.58
C TYR A 254 15.72 -14.82 0.05
N PRO A 255 16.27 -15.87 0.66
CA PRO A 255 15.50 -16.97 1.22
C PRO A 255 14.64 -16.55 2.41
N THR A 256 13.61 -17.33 2.66
CA THR A 256 12.76 -17.18 3.84
C THR A 256 13.47 -17.73 5.07
N THR A 257 13.54 -16.94 6.13
CA THR A 257 14.13 -17.34 7.42
C THR A 257 13.14 -17.33 8.58
N SER A 258 11.98 -16.72 8.39
CA SER A 258 10.90 -16.67 9.38
C SER A 258 9.54 -16.51 8.72
N LEU A 259 8.52 -17.08 9.36
CA LEU A 259 7.11 -16.92 8.99
C LEU A 259 6.35 -16.21 10.10
N ASP A 260 5.52 -15.25 9.73
CA ASP A 260 4.50 -14.67 10.57
C ASP A 260 3.17 -15.34 10.24
N VAL A 261 2.52 -15.94 11.24
CA VAL A 261 1.21 -16.59 11.13
C VAL A 261 0.25 -15.93 12.11
N TRP A 262 -0.87 -15.44 11.65
CA TRP A 262 -1.85 -14.76 12.52
C TRP A 262 -3.28 -14.94 12.02
N VAL A 263 -4.23 -14.78 12.95
CA VAL A 263 -5.66 -14.70 12.61
C VAL A 263 -5.97 -13.26 12.22
N GLU A 264 -6.41 -13.06 10.97
CA GLU A 264 -6.78 -11.74 10.47
C GLU A 264 -8.25 -11.42 10.74
N SER A 265 -9.11 -12.42 10.65
CA SER A 265 -10.55 -12.26 10.88
C SER A 265 -11.12 -13.49 11.62
N PRO A 266 -11.97 -13.29 12.64
CA PRO A 266 -12.33 -12.02 13.27
C PRO A 266 -11.18 -11.44 14.11
N LYS A 267 -11.13 -10.10 14.22
CA LYS A 267 -10.12 -9.45 15.10
C LYS A 267 -10.56 -9.60 16.55
N GLY A 268 -9.85 -10.41 17.30
CA GLY A 268 -10.12 -10.70 18.71
C GLY A 268 -10.54 -12.14 18.92
N SER A 269 -11.53 -12.35 19.81
CA SER A 269 -12.01 -13.69 20.13
C SER A 269 -12.83 -14.29 18.99
N VAL A 270 -12.62 -15.56 18.74
CA VAL A 270 -13.34 -16.37 17.77
C VAL A 270 -14.41 -17.16 18.50
N LYS A 271 -15.62 -17.24 17.95
CA LYS A 271 -16.73 -18.03 18.53
C LYS A 271 -17.24 -19.10 17.57
N GLU A 272 -17.91 -20.09 18.09
CA GLU A 272 -18.55 -21.12 17.27
C GLU A 272 -19.46 -20.53 16.21
N GLY A 273 -19.34 -21.01 14.95
CA GLY A 273 -20.07 -20.54 13.79
C GLY A 273 -19.36 -19.43 13.01
N ASP A 274 -18.29 -18.85 13.52
CA ASP A 274 -17.55 -17.83 12.81
C ASP A 274 -16.79 -18.42 11.60
N THR A 275 -16.44 -17.54 10.68
CA THR A 275 -15.46 -17.82 9.62
C THR A 275 -14.14 -17.19 10.03
N VAL A 276 -13.09 -18.00 10.07
CA VAL A 276 -11.75 -17.59 10.49
C VAL A 276 -10.83 -17.54 9.27
N GLU A 277 -10.15 -16.41 9.11
CA GLU A 277 -9.11 -16.23 8.10
C GLU A 277 -7.75 -16.18 8.79
N VAL A 278 -6.90 -17.13 8.45
CA VAL A 278 -5.52 -17.21 8.94
C VAL A 278 -4.58 -16.87 7.81
N HIS A 279 -3.72 -15.91 8.06
CA HIS A 279 -2.72 -15.44 7.10
C HIS A 279 -1.33 -15.92 7.46
N CYS A 280 -0.55 -16.24 6.43
CA CYS A 280 0.85 -16.58 6.54
C CYS A 280 1.69 -15.64 5.67
N ARG A 281 2.78 -15.12 6.20
CA ARG A 281 3.68 -14.24 5.48
C ARG A 281 5.13 -14.62 5.74
N ALA A 282 5.86 -14.84 4.66
CA ALA A 282 7.29 -15.06 4.69
C ALA A 282 8.07 -13.73 4.68
N ASN A 283 9.24 -13.72 5.29
CA ASN A 283 10.17 -12.60 5.20
C ASN A 283 11.14 -12.72 4.03
N GLY A 284 10.96 -13.73 3.17
CA GLY A 284 11.71 -13.94 1.93
C GLY A 284 11.16 -13.16 0.74
N ASN A 285 11.92 -13.10 -0.32
CA ASN A 285 11.54 -12.55 -1.62
C ASN A 285 12.21 -13.39 -2.73
N PRO A 286 11.44 -13.94 -3.70
CA PRO A 286 9.99 -13.92 -3.82
C PRO A 286 9.30 -14.66 -2.67
N GLN A 287 7.98 -14.46 -2.54
CA GLN A 287 7.19 -15.20 -1.57
C GLN A 287 7.16 -16.68 -1.98
N PRO A 288 7.49 -17.60 -1.07
CA PRO A 288 7.45 -19.04 -1.34
C PRO A 288 6.01 -19.56 -1.41
N PRO A 289 5.78 -20.76 -1.95
CA PRO A 289 4.52 -21.47 -1.77
C PRO A 289 4.30 -21.83 -0.29
N PHE A 290 3.04 -21.73 0.16
CA PHE A 290 2.64 -22.02 1.53
C PHE A 290 1.79 -23.27 1.59
N THR A 291 1.97 -24.05 2.65
CA THR A 291 1.10 -25.17 3.03
C THR A 291 0.61 -24.98 4.45
N PHE A 292 -0.71 -25.12 4.67
CA PHE A 292 -1.30 -25.02 5.99
C PHE A 292 -1.63 -26.39 6.55
N MET A 293 -1.36 -26.57 7.83
CA MET A 293 -1.70 -27.78 8.57
C MET A 293 -2.45 -27.39 9.84
N HIS A 294 -3.48 -28.15 10.18
CA HIS A 294 -4.22 -28.05 11.43
C HIS A 294 -4.31 -29.44 12.06
N ASN A 295 -3.82 -29.56 13.29
CA ASN A 295 -3.82 -30.83 14.02
C ASN A 295 -3.20 -31.99 13.23
N MET A 296 -2.12 -31.73 12.47
CA MET A 296 -1.40 -32.67 11.61
C MET A 296 -2.13 -33.09 10.32
N GLU A 297 -3.23 -32.45 9.98
CA GLU A 297 -3.91 -32.60 8.69
C GLU A 297 -3.62 -31.39 7.80
N GLU A 298 -3.28 -31.66 6.53
CA GLU A 298 -3.09 -30.60 5.53
C GLU A 298 -4.43 -30.06 5.09
N LEU A 299 -4.56 -28.73 5.03
CA LEU A 299 -5.76 -28.02 4.63
C LEU A 299 -5.57 -27.29 3.31
N GLU A 300 -6.59 -27.31 2.47
CA GLU A 300 -6.63 -26.51 1.26
C GLU A 300 -6.66 -25.02 1.61
N SER A 301 -5.77 -24.26 0.99
CA SER A 301 -5.63 -22.83 1.20
C SER A 301 -5.54 -22.09 -0.13
N ASP A 302 -5.89 -20.81 -0.13
CA ASP A 302 -5.70 -19.94 -1.29
C ASP A 302 -4.43 -19.11 -1.08
N LEU A 303 -3.36 -19.53 -1.78
CA LEU A 303 -2.03 -18.94 -1.67
C LEU A 303 -1.53 -18.90 -0.20
N ASN A 304 -1.60 -17.73 0.41
CA ASN A 304 -1.12 -17.47 1.77
C ASN A 304 -2.24 -17.28 2.79
N VAL A 305 -3.47 -17.66 2.46
CA VAL A 305 -4.66 -17.49 3.30
C VAL A 305 -5.38 -18.82 3.47
N LEU A 306 -5.59 -19.22 4.71
CA LEU A 306 -6.44 -20.34 5.09
C LEU A 306 -7.79 -19.80 5.58
N VAL A 307 -8.90 -20.28 5.02
CA VAL A 307 -10.26 -19.91 5.41
C VAL A 307 -10.97 -21.11 6.05
N LEU A 308 -11.20 -21.03 7.36
CA LEU A 308 -11.96 -22.02 8.12
C LEU A 308 -13.40 -21.51 8.29
N LYS A 309 -14.38 -22.19 7.68
CA LYS A 309 -15.79 -21.81 7.76
C LYS A 309 -16.50 -22.58 8.86
N ASN A 310 -17.40 -21.87 9.58
CA ASN A 310 -18.24 -22.47 10.61
C ASN A 310 -17.41 -23.23 11.67
N VAL A 311 -16.42 -22.55 12.23
CA VAL A 311 -15.54 -23.15 13.23
C VAL A 311 -16.30 -23.60 14.47
N THR A 312 -15.85 -24.66 15.10
CA THR A 312 -16.41 -25.22 16.32
C THR A 312 -15.31 -25.34 17.36
N ARG A 313 -15.64 -25.68 18.60
CA ARG A 313 -14.65 -25.99 19.64
C ARG A 313 -13.68 -27.14 19.27
N GLN A 314 -14.05 -27.97 18.29
CA GLN A 314 -13.17 -29.01 17.75
C GLN A 314 -12.09 -28.43 16.82
N SER A 315 -12.32 -27.22 16.32
CA SER A 315 -11.34 -26.48 15.51
C SER A 315 -10.25 -25.82 16.37
N ASN A 316 -10.28 -25.98 17.69
CA ASN A 316 -9.19 -25.53 18.56
C ASN A 316 -7.90 -26.27 18.26
N GLY A 317 -6.80 -25.57 18.33
CA GLY A 317 -5.49 -26.17 18.17
C GLY A 317 -4.49 -25.31 17.43
N ASN A 318 -3.33 -25.87 17.18
CA ASN A 318 -2.27 -25.21 16.45
C ASN A 318 -2.55 -25.25 14.94
N ILE A 319 -2.50 -24.07 14.34
CA ILE A 319 -2.46 -23.90 12.89
C ILE A 319 -1.01 -23.61 12.52
N MET A 320 -0.42 -24.50 11.72
CA MET A 320 0.94 -24.39 11.23
C MET A 320 0.91 -23.95 9.76
N CYS A 321 1.82 -23.07 9.41
CA CYS A 321 2.12 -22.71 8.04
C CYS A 321 3.55 -23.09 7.74
N THR A 322 3.77 -23.80 6.64
CA THR A 322 5.07 -24.19 6.13
C THR A 322 5.32 -23.45 4.82
N ALA A 323 6.50 -22.87 4.67
CA ALA A 323 6.98 -22.28 3.43
C ALA A 323 8.14 -23.08 2.90
N LEU A 324 8.06 -23.54 1.66
CA LEU A 324 9.11 -24.26 0.98
C LEU A 324 9.93 -23.32 0.10
N ASP A 325 11.22 -23.18 0.40
CA ASP A 325 12.15 -22.49 -0.49
C ASP A 325 12.46 -23.41 -1.68
N LEU A 326 12.16 -22.95 -2.89
CA LEU A 326 12.31 -23.76 -4.11
C LEU A 326 13.76 -23.89 -4.60
N ASP A 327 14.65 -23.02 -4.12
CA ASP A 327 16.06 -23.05 -4.50
C ASP A 327 16.88 -23.97 -3.58
N THR A 328 16.59 -23.91 -2.27
CA THR A 328 17.32 -24.67 -1.25
C THR A 328 16.60 -25.95 -0.81
N TYR A 329 15.29 -26.05 -1.10
CA TYR A 329 14.38 -27.10 -0.60
C TYR A 329 14.30 -27.15 0.93
N GLU A 330 14.63 -26.05 1.59
CA GLU A 330 14.47 -25.91 3.03
C GLU A 330 13.06 -25.46 3.38
N GLU A 331 12.50 -26.05 4.45
CA GLU A 331 11.19 -25.70 4.97
C GLU A 331 11.33 -24.77 6.18
N THR A 332 10.61 -23.66 6.15
CA THR A 332 10.45 -22.76 7.30
C THR A 332 9.06 -22.93 7.88
N LEU A 333 8.96 -23.02 9.19
CA LEU A 333 7.71 -23.24 9.93
C LEU A 333 7.30 -22.00 10.71
N GLY A 334 6.01 -21.67 10.66
CA GLY A 334 5.35 -20.70 11.53
C GLY A 334 4.09 -21.32 12.12
N GLN A 335 3.63 -20.85 13.29
CA GLN A 335 2.43 -21.38 13.92
C GLN A 335 1.67 -20.29 14.67
N THR A 336 0.36 -20.51 14.80
CA THR A 336 -0.54 -19.73 15.65
C THR A 336 -1.55 -20.66 16.31
N GLU A 337 -2.01 -20.32 17.52
CA GLU A 337 -3.01 -21.10 18.24
C GLU A 337 -4.40 -20.52 17.96
N LEU A 338 -5.34 -21.37 17.52
CA LEU A 338 -6.73 -21.02 17.37
C LEU A 338 -7.51 -21.51 18.59
N PHE A 339 -8.21 -20.60 19.23
CA PHE A 339 -9.14 -20.91 20.32
C PHE A 339 -10.53 -20.39 19.97
N VAL A 340 -11.53 -21.28 20.00
CA VAL A 340 -12.92 -21.00 19.63
C VAL A 340 -13.77 -20.98 20.89
N ASP A 341 -14.32 -19.83 21.20
CA ASP A 341 -15.22 -19.63 22.32
C ASP A 341 -16.61 -20.18 22.03
N TYR A 342 -17.25 -20.74 23.06
CA TYR A 342 -18.56 -21.35 22.93
C TYR A 342 -19.47 -21.09 24.11
N LEU A 343 -20.79 -21.21 23.86
CA LEU A 343 -21.83 -21.16 24.86
C LEU A 343 -22.92 -22.16 24.49
N ASP A 344 -23.10 -23.20 25.31
CA ASP A 344 -24.12 -24.23 25.10
C ASP A 344 -25.54 -23.70 25.41
N PRO A 345 -26.59 -24.39 24.95
CA PRO A 345 -27.95 -24.07 25.31
C PRO A 345 -28.16 -24.09 26.82
N ALA A 346 -28.98 -23.14 27.29
CA ALA A 346 -29.32 -23.02 28.72
C ALA A 346 -30.03 -24.26 29.24
N VAL A 347 -29.54 -24.82 30.34
CA VAL A 347 -30.15 -25.95 31.07
C VAL A 347 -30.80 -25.44 32.32
N LEU A 348 -32.13 -25.73 32.45
CA LEU A 348 -32.91 -25.36 33.59
C LEU A 348 -33.22 -26.56 34.48
N ILE A 349 -33.22 -26.34 35.79
CA ILE A 349 -33.70 -27.28 36.79
C ILE A 349 -34.66 -26.54 37.73
N PRO A 350 -35.93 -26.90 37.81
CA PRO A 350 -36.65 -27.96 37.04
C PRO A 350 -36.82 -27.62 35.56
N LYS A 351 -36.98 -28.66 34.71
CA LYS A 351 -37.15 -28.51 33.25
C LYS A 351 -38.57 -28.10 32.92
N HIS A 352 -38.72 -27.14 32.02
CA HIS A 352 -39.94 -26.73 31.31
C HIS A 352 -41.13 -26.26 32.19
N THR A 353 -41.63 -27.10 33.10
CA THR A 353 -42.83 -26.82 33.90
C THR A 353 -42.65 -27.28 35.34
N HIS A 354 -43.13 -26.46 36.28
CA HIS A 354 -43.19 -26.79 37.69
C HIS A 354 -44.49 -26.30 38.31
N VAL A 355 -45.07 -27.14 39.16
CA VAL A 355 -46.29 -26.81 39.93
C VAL A 355 -45.87 -26.64 41.38
N MET A 356 -46.23 -25.50 41.98
CA MET A 356 -45.98 -25.16 43.37
C MET A 356 -47.34 -25.13 44.13
N ALA A 357 -47.34 -25.67 45.33
CA ALA A 357 -48.48 -25.43 46.23
C ALA A 357 -48.47 -23.97 46.71
N GLN A 358 -49.65 -23.42 47.02
CA GLN A 358 -49.75 -22.08 47.62
C GLN A 358 -48.95 -22.00 48.94
N GLY A 359 -48.04 -20.99 49.05
CA GLY A 359 -47.12 -20.84 50.21
C GLY A 359 -45.82 -21.63 50.11
N GLU A 360 -45.63 -22.44 49.05
CA GLU A 360 -44.39 -23.20 48.81
C GLU A 360 -43.26 -22.30 48.31
N GLU A 361 -42.01 -22.77 48.49
CA GLU A 361 -40.82 -22.14 47.95
C GLU A 361 -40.24 -22.96 46.80
N LEU A 362 -39.92 -22.30 45.66
CA LEU A 362 -39.25 -22.90 44.55
C LEU A 362 -37.85 -22.28 44.38
N MET A 363 -36.85 -23.14 44.28
CA MET A 363 -35.52 -22.78 43.83
C MET A 363 -35.26 -23.37 42.46
N ALA A 364 -35.18 -22.52 41.45
CA ALA A 364 -34.87 -22.93 40.08
C ALA A 364 -33.46 -22.44 39.69
N THR A 365 -32.72 -23.28 38.96
CA THR A 365 -31.39 -22.95 38.48
C THR A 365 -31.35 -22.92 36.94
N CYS A 366 -30.57 -22.02 36.40
CA CYS A 366 -30.32 -21.88 34.97
C CYS A 366 -28.84 -21.72 34.72
N ASN A 367 -28.23 -22.65 34.03
CA ASN A 367 -26.80 -22.68 33.73
C ASN A 367 -26.58 -23.02 32.25
N ALA A 368 -25.47 -22.57 31.70
CA ALA A 368 -24.98 -22.96 30.39
C ALA A 368 -23.50 -23.26 30.48
N LEU A 369 -23.02 -24.30 29.82
CA LEU A 369 -21.60 -24.56 29.70
C LEU A 369 -21.00 -23.57 28.71
N SER A 370 -19.88 -22.96 29.07
CA SER A 370 -19.21 -21.92 28.27
C SER A 370 -17.70 -21.97 28.50
N SER A 371 -16.92 -21.55 27.50
CA SER A 371 -15.48 -21.32 27.61
C SER A 371 -15.15 -20.09 28.46
N LEU A 372 -16.08 -19.14 28.53
CA LEU A 372 -15.91 -17.84 29.20
C LEU A 372 -16.92 -17.68 30.36
N PRO A 373 -16.64 -16.81 31.35
CA PRO A 373 -17.57 -16.52 32.42
C PRO A 373 -18.90 -15.99 31.92
N THR A 374 -20.00 -16.58 32.45
CA THR A 374 -21.38 -16.24 32.07
C THR A 374 -22.08 -15.37 33.13
N HIS A 375 -23.00 -14.54 32.66
CA HIS A 375 -23.91 -13.75 33.48
C HIS A 375 -25.34 -14.16 33.18
N THR A 376 -26.12 -14.53 34.20
CA THR A 376 -27.49 -15.02 34.06
C THR A 376 -28.48 -14.00 34.65
N VAL A 377 -29.55 -13.70 33.89
CA VAL A 377 -30.63 -12.81 34.33
C VAL A 377 -31.96 -13.48 34.04
N TRP A 378 -32.88 -13.41 35.03
CA TRP A 378 -34.23 -13.93 34.93
C TRP A 378 -35.25 -12.84 34.63
N PHE A 379 -36.16 -13.14 33.73
CA PHE A 379 -37.23 -12.25 33.30
C PHE A 379 -38.59 -12.90 33.48
N LYS A 380 -39.58 -12.10 33.84
CA LYS A 380 -41.01 -12.46 33.80
C LYS A 380 -41.76 -11.35 33.07
N LYS A 381 -42.51 -11.70 32.00
CA LYS A 381 -43.23 -10.71 31.16
C LYS A 381 -42.32 -9.54 30.73
N GLY A 382 -41.04 -9.80 30.37
CA GLY A 382 -40.07 -8.80 29.94
C GLY A 382 -39.44 -7.96 31.06
N LYS A 383 -39.85 -8.14 32.32
CA LYS A 383 -39.24 -7.44 33.47
C LYS A 383 -38.21 -8.32 34.16
N LYS A 384 -37.02 -7.78 34.48
CA LYS A 384 -35.99 -8.46 35.28
C LYS A 384 -36.56 -8.76 36.68
N VAL A 385 -36.43 -10.01 37.11
CA VAL A 385 -36.95 -10.50 38.41
C VAL A 385 -35.84 -11.04 39.31
N ALA A 386 -34.76 -11.55 38.72
CA ALA A 386 -33.60 -12.01 39.47
C ALA A 386 -32.33 -11.89 38.64
N GLU A 387 -31.20 -11.94 39.30
CA GLU A 387 -29.85 -11.95 38.74
C GLU A 387 -29.03 -13.06 39.37
N GLY A 388 -28.29 -13.78 38.57
CA GLY A 388 -27.54 -14.97 38.96
C GLY A 388 -28.19 -16.26 38.49
N HIS A 389 -27.51 -17.37 38.72
CA HIS A 389 -27.91 -18.68 38.22
C HIS A 389 -29.18 -19.23 38.87
N THR A 390 -29.58 -18.67 40.04
CA THR A 390 -30.70 -19.19 40.83
C THR A 390 -31.83 -18.18 40.91
N LEU A 391 -33.06 -18.66 40.60
CA LEU A 391 -34.31 -17.95 40.85
C LEU A 391 -34.96 -18.59 42.08
N THR A 392 -35.19 -17.77 43.10
CA THR A 392 -35.91 -18.20 44.31
C THR A 392 -37.26 -17.51 44.36
N LEU A 393 -38.36 -18.31 44.38
CA LEU A 393 -39.71 -17.84 44.56
C LEU A 393 -40.18 -18.32 45.93
N LYS A 394 -40.55 -17.39 46.84
CA LYS A 394 -40.96 -17.67 48.21
C LYS A 394 -42.43 -17.33 48.38
N ASP A 395 -43.11 -18.06 49.28
CA ASP A 395 -44.51 -17.83 49.60
C ASP A 395 -45.42 -17.78 48.36
N ALA A 396 -45.49 -18.89 47.63
CA ALA A 396 -46.15 -18.98 46.33
C ALA A 396 -47.60 -18.41 46.34
N VAL A 397 -47.82 -17.40 45.51
CA VAL A 397 -49.13 -16.79 45.24
C VAL A 397 -49.43 -16.87 43.74
N PHE A 398 -50.73 -16.83 43.38
CA PHE A 398 -51.13 -16.94 41.96
C PHE A 398 -50.47 -15.89 41.05
N ASP A 399 -50.08 -14.71 41.57
CA ASP A 399 -49.33 -13.72 40.79
C ASP A 399 -47.93 -14.18 40.41
N MET A 400 -47.41 -15.20 41.06
CA MET A 400 -46.10 -15.81 40.71
C MET A 400 -46.23 -16.83 39.58
N ALA A 401 -47.45 -17.33 39.28
CA ALA A 401 -47.64 -18.20 38.12
C ALA A 401 -47.30 -17.49 36.82
N GLY A 402 -46.81 -18.26 35.82
CA GLY A 402 -46.44 -17.75 34.51
C GLY A 402 -45.05 -18.20 34.05
N THR A 403 -44.64 -17.70 32.90
CA THR A 403 -43.34 -18.07 32.27
C THR A 403 -42.23 -17.16 32.76
N TYR A 404 -41.19 -17.80 33.27
CA TYR A 404 -39.90 -17.19 33.60
C TYR A 404 -38.89 -17.56 32.51
N VAL A 405 -38.20 -16.58 32.00
CA VAL A 405 -37.14 -16.75 30.99
C VAL A 405 -35.84 -16.40 31.62
N CYS A 406 -34.91 -17.33 31.66
CA CYS A 406 -33.52 -17.02 31.96
C CYS A 406 -32.75 -16.74 30.69
N VAL A 407 -31.88 -15.75 30.73
CA VAL A 407 -30.97 -15.40 29.66
C VAL A 407 -29.55 -15.48 30.22
N VAL A 408 -28.76 -16.32 29.62
CA VAL A 408 -27.34 -16.51 29.97
C VAL A 408 -26.50 -15.86 28.87
N LYS A 409 -25.64 -14.94 29.26
CA LYS A 409 -24.77 -14.18 28.34
C LYS A 409 -23.31 -14.28 28.75
N VAL A 410 -22.43 -14.23 27.76
CA VAL A 410 -21.01 -13.99 27.95
C VAL A 410 -20.77 -12.48 27.84
N SER A 411 -20.39 -11.83 28.95
CA SER A 411 -20.26 -10.37 28.99
C SER A 411 -19.06 -9.83 28.21
N SER A 412 -18.04 -10.65 28.03
CA SER A 412 -16.79 -10.29 27.35
C SER A 412 -16.85 -10.45 25.82
N LEU A 413 -17.90 -11.13 25.29
CA LEU A 413 -18.01 -11.44 23.88
C LEU A 413 -19.45 -11.26 23.39
N GLU A 414 -19.67 -10.28 22.51
CA GLU A 414 -20.99 -10.01 21.95
C GLU A 414 -21.49 -11.17 21.06
N GLY A 415 -22.79 -11.43 21.14
CA GLY A 415 -23.48 -12.44 20.34
C GLY A 415 -23.44 -13.85 20.93
N LEU A 416 -22.74 -14.09 22.06
CA LEU A 416 -22.87 -15.33 22.81
C LEU A 416 -23.92 -15.17 23.89
N GLU A 417 -25.19 -15.49 23.55
CA GLU A 417 -26.30 -15.56 24.49
C GLU A 417 -27.21 -16.76 24.21
N THR A 418 -27.71 -17.34 25.25
CA THR A 418 -28.67 -18.44 25.22
C THR A 418 -29.79 -18.19 26.21
N SER A 419 -30.93 -18.78 25.99
CA SER A 419 -32.06 -18.62 26.90
C SER A 419 -32.81 -19.91 27.10
N GLY A 420 -33.47 -20.01 28.24
CA GLY A 420 -34.36 -21.09 28.57
C GLY A 420 -35.60 -20.56 29.24
N SER A 421 -36.72 -21.34 29.23
CA SER A 421 -37.96 -20.94 29.81
C SER A 421 -38.47 -21.98 30.80
N LEU A 422 -38.95 -21.53 31.96
CA LEU A 422 -39.59 -22.30 32.99
C LEU A 422 -41.03 -21.78 33.16
N ARG A 423 -42.03 -22.66 32.98
CA ARG A 423 -43.43 -22.37 33.29
C ARG A 423 -43.75 -22.78 34.71
N VAL A 424 -44.16 -21.83 35.53
CA VAL A 424 -44.56 -22.06 36.92
C VAL A 424 -46.07 -21.94 37.03
N PHE A 425 -46.73 -22.97 37.61
CA PHE A 425 -48.10 -22.95 38.04
C PHE A 425 -48.17 -22.93 39.56
N VAL A 426 -49.18 -22.26 40.10
CA VAL A 426 -49.43 -22.28 41.54
C VAL A 426 -50.76 -22.97 41.76
N GLU A 427 -50.72 -24.17 42.37
CA GLU A 427 -51.90 -24.92 42.70
C GLU A 427 -52.56 -24.45 44.00
N GLY A 428 -53.91 -24.46 44.01
CA GLY A 428 -54.65 -24.03 45.18
C GLY A 428 -56.11 -23.72 44.84
N ARG A 429 -56.86 -23.33 45.89
CA ARG A 429 -58.23 -22.94 45.75
C ARG A 429 -58.38 -21.76 44.80
N PRO A 430 -59.35 -21.78 43.84
CA PRO A 430 -59.47 -20.68 42.86
C PRO A 430 -59.63 -19.31 43.51
N GLU A 431 -59.12 -18.27 42.83
CA GLU A 431 -59.36 -16.87 43.21
C GLU A 431 -60.09 -16.14 42.09
N ILE A 432 -61.17 -15.42 42.45
CA ILE A 432 -61.91 -14.60 41.50
C ILE A 432 -61.34 -13.19 41.52
N LYS A 433 -60.77 -12.74 40.37
CA LYS A 433 -60.37 -11.36 40.17
C LYS A 433 -61.58 -10.46 40.08
N LYS A 434 -61.65 -9.41 40.92
CA LYS A 434 -62.82 -8.46 40.89
C LYS A 434 -62.80 -7.75 39.53
N SER A 435 -63.85 -8.05 38.72
CA SER A 435 -64.00 -7.61 37.33
C SER A 435 -65.04 -6.53 37.11
N ALA A 436 -65.95 -6.30 38.08
CA ALA A 436 -67.01 -5.28 38.02
C ALA A 436 -67.53 -4.93 39.43
N ASP A 437 -68.19 -3.80 39.54
CA ASP A 437 -68.88 -3.44 40.80
C ASP A 437 -69.91 -4.52 41.20
N PRO A 438 -69.85 -4.95 42.47
CA PRO A 438 -70.72 -6.01 42.94
C PRO A 438 -72.20 -5.63 42.97
N VAL A 439 -72.54 -4.35 42.93
CA VAL A 439 -73.89 -3.83 42.85
C VAL A 439 -74.08 -3.03 41.57
N GLN A 440 -75.04 -3.43 40.74
CA GLN A 440 -75.32 -2.76 39.47
C GLN A 440 -76.81 -2.43 39.38
N GLU A 441 -77.12 -1.18 39.08
CA GLU A 441 -78.48 -0.71 38.83
C GLU A 441 -78.88 -0.94 37.37
N VAL A 442 -79.89 -1.67 37.08
CA VAL A 442 -80.27 -2.09 35.73
C VAL A 442 -81.73 -1.73 35.46
N SER A 443 -82.08 -1.16 34.32
CA SER A 443 -83.47 -0.92 33.91
C SER A 443 -84.17 -2.25 33.71
N PRO A 444 -85.47 -2.35 34.15
CA PRO A 444 -86.22 -3.56 33.98
C PRO A 444 -86.26 -4.03 32.52
N GLU A 445 -86.29 -5.36 32.33
CA GLU A 445 -86.29 -6.05 31.04
C GLU A 445 -85.02 -5.93 30.17
N LYS A 446 -83.99 -5.18 30.60
CA LYS A 446 -82.71 -5.18 29.92
C LYS A 446 -81.87 -6.38 30.28
N SER A 447 -81.13 -6.88 29.31
CA SER A 447 -80.12 -7.90 29.53
C SER A 447 -78.84 -7.27 29.99
N GLN A 448 -78.34 -7.65 31.17
CA GLN A 448 -77.04 -7.20 31.73
C GLN A 448 -75.97 -8.24 31.47
N LYS A 449 -74.82 -7.78 30.98
CA LYS A 449 -73.60 -8.62 30.79
C LYS A 449 -72.80 -8.65 32.09
N LEU A 450 -72.48 -9.87 32.56
CA LEU A 450 -71.63 -10.11 33.71
C LEU A 450 -70.38 -10.86 33.22
N SER A 451 -69.26 -10.50 33.76
CA SER A 451 -67.98 -11.18 33.50
C SER A 451 -67.40 -11.71 34.81
N CYS A 452 -66.97 -12.92 34.82
CA CYS A 452 -66.27 -13.54 35.94
C CYS A 452 -64.95 -14.08 35.46
N HIS A 453 -63.86 -13.58 36.08
CA HIS A 453 -62.50 -13.96 35.79
C HIS A 453 -61.93 -14.70 36.99
N ALA A 454 -61.76 -16.01 36.87
CA ALA A 454 -61.18 -16.86 37.89
C ALA A 454 -59.81 -17.34 37.49
N ARG A 455 -58.87 -17.39 38.42
CA ARG A 455 -57.55 -17.97 38.27
C ARG A 455 -57.35 -19.09 39.28
N GLY A 456 -56.53 -20.06 38.91
CA GLY A 456 -56.16 -21.21 39.75
C GLY A 456 -55.59 -22.34 38.90
N TYR A 457 -54.88 -23.21 39.55
CA TYR A 457 -54.42 -24.44 38.92
C TYR A 457 -54.76 -25.62 39.87
N PRO A 458 -55.33 -26.73 39.40
CA PRO A 458 -55.85 -26.94 38.04
C PRO A 458 -56.85 -25.87 37.62
N THR A 459 -57.04 -25.70 36.31
CA THR A 459 -57.86 -24.65 35.72
C THR A 459 -59.29 -24.70 36.28
N PRO A 460 -59.83 -23.62 36.88
CA PRO A 460 -61.11 -23.65 37.51
C PRO A 460 -62.23 -23.71 36.50
N VAL A 461 -63.32 -24.45 36.86
CA VAL A 461 -64.59 -24.49 36.13
C VAL A 461 -65.48 -23.40 36.69
N ILE A 462 -66.03 -22.52 35.82
CA ILE A 462 -66.94 -21.47 36.22
C ILE A 462 -68.37 -21.95 35.94
N THR A 463 -69.18 -21.94 37.02
CA THR A 463 -70.65 -22.20 36.96
C THR A 463 -71.41 -20.98 37.44
N TRP A 464 -72.52 -20.67 36.79
CA TRP A 464 -73.33 -19.53 37.11
C TRP A 464 -74.67 -19.99 37.68
N SER A 465 -75.20 -19.31 38.70
CA SER A 465 -76.52 -19.49 39.25
C SER A 465 -77.19 -18.16 39.63
N SER A 466 -78.49 -18.09 39.70
CA SER A 466 -79.24 -16.90 40.09
C SER A 466 -80.19 -17.21 41.26
N SER A 467 -80.45 -16.21 42.11
CA SER A 467 -81.32 -16.35 43.28
C SER A 467 -82.79 -16.60 42.92
N ASP A 468 -83.24 -16.13 41.77
CA ASP A 468 -84.66 -16.22 41.27
C ASP A 468 -84.83 -17.25 40.16
N LYS A 469 -83.86 -18.09 39.86
CA LYS A 469 -83.80 -19.04 38.75
C LYS A 469 -83.90 -18.36 37.37
N SER A 470 -83.58 -17.04 37.25
CA SER A 470 -83.53 -16.35 35.99
C SER A 470 -82.59 -17.07 35.01
N GLN A 471 -83.02 -17.11 33.74
CA GLN A 471 -82.18 -17.74 32.71
C GLN A 471 -80.89 -16.97 32.45
N ILE A 472 -79.80 -17.64 32.66
CA ILE A 472 -78.43 -17.11 32.36
C ILE A 472 -78.02 -17.64 31.03
N LEU A 473 -77.73 -16.72 30.06
CA LEU A 473 -77.25 -17.06 28.74
C LEU A 473 -75.70 -16.89 28.70
N LYS A 474 -75.01 -17.99 28.45
CA LYS A 474 -73.58 -17.97 28.26
C LYS A 474 -73.20 -17.30 26.91
N LEU A 475 -72.44 -16.21 26.93
CA LEU A 475 -72.06 -15.46 25.73
C LEU A 475 -70.65 -15.89 25.21
N SER A 476 -69.69 -16.01 26.10
CA SER A 476 -68.39 -16.47 25.76
C SER A 476 -67.62 -17.03 26.96
N GLN A 477 -66.72 -17.96 26.71
CA GLN A 477 -65.76 -18.43 27.68
C GLN A 477 -64.38 -18.49 27.00
N ARG A 478 -63.39 -17.90 27.66
CA ARG A 478 -62.01 -18.02 27.28
C ARG A 478 -61.27 -18.68 28.43
N GLU A 479 -60.51 -19.68 28.09
CA GLU A 479 -59.76 -20.50 29.05
C GLU A 479 -58.32 -20.56 28.67
N THR A 480 -57.45 -20.43 29.65
CA THR A 480 -56.01 -20.68 29.57
C THR A 480 -55.70 -21.79 30.58
N GLU A 481 -54.42 -22.18 30.68
CA GLU A 481 -54.02 -23.26 31.60
C GLU A 481 -54.27 -22.93 33.10
N ASP A 482 -54.31 -21.64 33.46
CA ASP A 482 -54.43 -21.16 34.84
C ASP A 482 -55.46 -20.07 35.07
N GLU A 483 -56.20 -19.65 34.04
CA GLU A 483 -57.23 -18.61 34.15
C GLU A 483 -58.43 -18.94 33.27
N VAL A 484 -59.61 -18.60 33.73
CA VAL A 484 -60.87 -18.68 32.98
C VAL A 484 -61.66 -17.39 33.07
N LEU A 485 -62.07 -16.86 31.94
CA LEU A 485 -62.97 -15.71 31.82
C LEU A 485 -64.27 -16.17 31.23
N SER A 486 -65.36 -16.12 32.00
CA SER A 486 -66.68 -16.42 31.56
C SER A 486 -67.55 -15.15 31.51
N VAL A 487 -68.18 -14.93 30.37
CA VAL A 487 -69.10 -13.80 30.16
C VAL A 487 -70.51 -14.35 29.91
N VAL A 488 -71.47 -13.90 30.70
CA VAL A 488 -72.89 -14.28 30.60
C VAL A 488 -73.77 -13.06 30.45
N SER A 489 -74.99 -13.29 30.00
CA SER A 489 -76.04 -12.28 29.95
C SER A 489 -77.24 -12.80 30.79
N ILE A 490 -77.71 -11.95 31.69
CA ILE A 490 -78.93 -12.24 32.53
C ILE A 490 -79.97 -11.18 32.24
N LYS A 491 -81.21 -11.59 32.06
CA LYS A 491 -82.36 -10.68 31.93
C LYS A 491 -82.84 -10.32 33.33
N VAL A 492 -82.90 -9.04 33.66
CA VAL A 492 -83.28 -8.55 35.00
C VAL A 492 -84.73 -8.11 34.96
N THR A 493 -85.63 -8.81 35.70
CA THR A 493 -87.01 -8.46 35.82
C THR A 493 -87.35 -7.91 37.19
N SER A 494 -86.66 -8.32 38.22
CA SER A 494 -86.74 -7.90 39.63
C SER A 494 -85.30 -7.88 40.21
N ASP A 495 -85.14 -7.45 41.44
CA ASP A 495 -83.88 -7.58 42.14
C ASP A 495 -83.36 -9.00 42.16
N VAL A 496 -82.23 -9.27 41.58
CA VAL A 496 -81.64 -10.60 41.46
C VAL A 496 -80.21 -10.64 41.85
N THR A 497 -79.77 -11.69 42.51
CA THR A 497 -78.35 -11.93 42.78
C THR A 497 -77.84 -13.07 41.88
N ALA A 498 -76.89 -12.79 41.06
CA ALA A 498 -76.21 -13.80 40.25
C ALA A 498 -74.91 -14.22 40.94
N TYR A 499 -74.65 -15.50 40.99
CA TYR A 499 -73.44 -16.10 41.58
C TYR A 499 -72.55 -16.69 40.50
N CYS A 500 -71.34 -16.30 40.55
CA CYS A 500 -70.25 -16.93 39.81
C CYS A 500 -69.52 -17.87 40.77
N ASN A 501 -69.57 -19.16 40.53
CA ASN A 501 -68.86 -20.16 41.31
C ASN A 501 -67.68 -20.70 40.47
N ALA A 502 -66.45 -20.49 40.93
CA ALA A 502 -65.27 -21.07 40.35
C ALA A 502 -64.76 -22.23 41.21
N SER A 503 -64.65 -23.42 40.64
CA SER A 503 -64.27 -24.64 41.38
C SER A 503 -63.13 -25.39 40.64
N ASN A 504 -62.24 -25.95 41.42
CA ASN A 504 -61.22 -26.93 41.01
C ASN A 504 -61.05 -27.98 42.09
N ASP A 505 -60.06 -28.89 41.97
CA ASP A 505 -59.82 -29.97 42.92
C ASP A 505 -59.47 -29.48 44.34
N HIS A 506 -59.00 -28.25 44.48
CA HIS A 506 -58.58 -27.63 45.76
C HIS A 506 -59.73 -26.85 46.43
N GLY A 507 -60.91 -26.73 45.79
CA GLY A 507 -62.10 -26.10 46.40
C GLY A 507 -62.88 -25.19 45.46
N THR A 508 -63.88 -24.51 46.08
CA THR A 508 -64.81 -23.62 45.35
C THR A 508 -64.79 -22.22 45.98
N VAL A 509 -64.78 -21.21 45.12
CA VAL A 509 -64.95 -19.79 45.51
C VAL A 509 -66.17 -19.22 44.78
N SER A 510 -66.98 -18.48 45.47
CA SER A 510 -68.19 -17.85 44.92
C SER A 510 -68.05 -16.31 44.99
N PHE A 511 -68.55 -15.66 43.95
CA PHE A 511 -68.68 -14.22 43.87
C PHE A 511 -70.05 -13.81 43.46
N SER A 512 -70.71 -12.89 44.19
CA SER A 512 -72.06 -12.47 43.94
C SER A 512 -72.14 -11.10 43.29
N PHE A 513 -72.98 -10.99 42.28
CA PHE A 513 -73.35 -9.74 41.62
C PHE A 513 -74.81 -9.41 42.03
N SER A 514 -75.08 -8.29 42.70
CA SER A 514 -76.39 -7.81 43.08
C SER A 514 -76.88 -6.84 41.98
N LEU A 515 -77.89 -7.26 41.26
CA LEU A 515 -78.57 -6.50 40.21
C LEU A 515 -79.82 -5.91 40.74
N LYS A 516 -79.93 -4.61 40.88
CA LYS A 516 -81.17 -3.91 41.36
C LYS A 516 -81.93 -3.35 40.17
N ALA A 517 -83.18 -3.70 40.05
CA ALA A 517 -84.10 -3.18 39.05
C ALA A 517 -84.59 -1.78 39.44
N ILE A 518 -84.23 -0.78 38.64
CA ILE A 518 -84.68 0.59 38.85
C ILE A 518 -86.14 0.71 38.48
N VAL A 519 -87.06 0.78 39.46
CA VAL A 519 -88.44 1.12 39.21
C VAL A 519 -88.56 2.58 38.86
N GLN A 520 -88.78 2.89 37.60
CA GLN A 520 -89.08 4.27 37.19
C GLN A 520 -90.45 4.62 37.74
N THR A 521 -90.56 5.34 38.84
CA THR A 521 -91.76 6.05 39.25
C THR A 521 -91.97 7.21 38.25
N THR A 522 -92.95 7.05 37.36
CA THR A 522 -93.49 8.10 36.53
C THR A 522 -94.16 9.14 37.43
N SER A 523 -93.48 10.23 37.76
CA SER A 523 -94.08 11.43 38.29
C SER A 523 -94.25 12.41 37.15
N SER A 524 -95.49 12.62 36.70
CA SER A 524 -95.89 13.58 35.69
C SER A 524 -95.95 15.00 36.27
N ALA A 525 -95.42 15.92 35.50
CA ALA A 525 -95.76 17.35 35.31
C ALA A 525 -95.22 18.42 36.26
N PRO A 526 -95.29 19.71 35.90
CA PRO A 526 -95.35 20.31 34.56
C PRO A 526 -94.24 21.38 34.27
N SER A 527 -94.20 21.73 33.02
CA SER A 527 -93.43 22.83 32.41
C SER A 527 -93.51 24.18 33.11
N THR A 528 -92.45 24.86 33.26
CA THR A 528 -92.39 26.34 33.15
C THR A 528 -91.13 26.77 32.48
N THR A 529 -91.36 27.37 31.33
CA THR A 529 -90.45 28.20 30.55
C THR A 529 -90.00 29.42 31.35
N VAL A 530 -88.69 29.74 31.36
CA VAL A 530 -88.16 31.11 31.39
C VAL A 530 -86.75 31.18 30.78
N THR A 531 -86.77 31.73 29.64
CA THR A 531 -85.83 32.69 28.97
C THR A 531 -84.45 32.94 29.52
N THR A 532 -83.54 32.90 28.56
CA THR A 532 -82.22 33.47 28.48
C THR A 532 -81.97 34.85 29.17
N PRO A 533 -80.78 35.28 29.49
CA PRO A 533 -79.90 35.84 28.45
C PRO A 533 -78.36 35.59 28.67
N LEU A 534 -77.75 35.58 27.56
CA LEU A 534 -76.45 35.99 27.03
C LEU A 534 -75.41 36.75 27.89
N VAL A 535 -74.13 36.35 27.60
CA VAL A 535 -72.89 37.17 27.36
C VAL A 535 -72.02 37.54 28.56
N PRO A 536 -70.71 37.77 28.42
CA PRO A 536 -69.72 37.29 27.46
C PRO A 536 -68.29 36.94 28.05
N VAL A 537 -67.53 36.26 27.25
CA VAL A 537 -66.09 36.50 26.93
C VAL A 537 -65.08 36.72 28.05
N THR A 538 -64.09 35.89 28.11
CA THR A 538 -62.69 36.35 27.98
C THR A 538 -61.76 35.25 27.44
N VAL A 539 -61.06 35.67 26.44
CA VAL A 539 -60.00 35.04 25.65
C VAL A 539 -58.76 34.82 26.49
N VAL A 540 -58.14 33.65 26.45
CA VAL A 540 -56.69 33.53 26.55
C VAL A 540 -56.23 32.51 25.51
N ALA A 541 -55.33 32.97 24.68
CA ALA A 541 -54.77 32.38 23.49
C ALA A 541 -53.72 31.27 23.77
N PRO A 542 -53.09 30.76 22.71
CA PRO A 542 -53.09 29.34 22.38
C PRO A 542 -51.74 28.67 22.69
N VAL A 543 -51.80 27.42 23.04
CA VAL A 543 -50.64 26.54 23.04
C VAL A 543 -50.56 25.87 21.69
N THR A 544 -49.50 26.12 21.01
CA THR A 544 -49.08 25.58 19.71
C THR A 544 -49.10 24.06 19.73
N VAL A 545 -49.98 23.46 18.96
CA VAL A 545 -49.94 22.04 18.62
C VAL A 545 -49.05 21.91 17.41
N THR A 546 -47.89 21.32 17.60
CA THR A 546 -47.00 20.90 16.50
C THR A 546 -47.67 19.74 15.77
N THR A 547 -48.09 19.98 14.57
CA THR A 547 -48.59 18.98 13.62
C THR A 547 -47.48 18.03 13.26
N VAL A 548 -47.63 16.79 13.64
CA VAL A 548 -46.85 15.67 13.12
C VAL A 548 -47.39 15.35 11.71
N THR A 549 -46.61 15.65 10.71
CA THR A 549 -46.85 15.22 9.34
C THR A 549 -46.74 13.71 9.23
N PRO A 550 -47.65 13.05 8.50
CA PRO A 550 -47.58 11.61 8.29
C PRO A 550 -46.41 11.25 7.39
N VAL A 551 -45.56 10.37 7.89
CA VAL A 551 -44.44 9.77 7.13
C VAL A 551 -45.04 8.89 6.05
N THR A 552 -44.86 9.29 4.80
CA THR A 552 -45.09 8.45 3.62
C THR A 552 -44.12 7.27 3.63
N PRO A 553 -44.58 6.04 3.30
CA PRO A 553 -43.68 4.89 3.20
C PRO A 553 -42.69 5.07 2.04
N PRO A 554 -41.41 4.61 2.17
CA PRO A 554 -40.43 4.78 1.13
C PRO A 554 -40.84 4.03 -0.13
N LYS A 555 -40.84 4.74 -1.27
CA LYS A 555 -40.99 4.15 -2.59
C LYS A 555 -39.87 3.10 -2.76
N ARG A 556 -40.26 1.87 -3.07
CA ARG A 556 -39.39 0.83 -3.61
C ARG A 556 -38.64 1.42 -4.82
N VAL A 557 -37.34 1.63 -4.66
CA VAL A 557 -36.42 1.84 -5.79
C VAL A 557 -36.40 0.53 -6.55
N LYS A 558 -36.90 0.52 -7.77
CA LYS A 558 -36.70 -0.55 -8.73
C LYS A 558 -35.18 -0.65 -8.97
N LYS A 559 -34.59 -1.76 -8.55
CA LYS A 559 -33.25 -2.18 -8.95
C LYS A 559 -33.31 -2.41 -10.46
N GLU A 560 -32.83 -1.42 -11.23
CA GLU A 560 -32.57 -1.63 -12.65
C GLU A 560 -31.50 -2.69 -12.77
N GLY A 561 -31.83 -3.74 -13.50
CA GLY A 561 -31.05 -4.95 -13.57
C GLY A 561 -29.71 -4.75 -14.21
N SER A 562 -28.68 -5.29 -13.57
CA SER A 562 -27.32 -5.50 -14.07
C SER A 562 -27.22 -6.30 -15.39
N GLY A 563 -28.31 -6.56 -16.07
CA GLY A 563 -28.36 -7.33 -17.30
C GLY A 563 -27.59 -6.69 -18.45
N VAL A 564 -27.58 -5.36 -18.54
CA VAL A 564 -26.88 -4.66 -19.62
C VAL A 564 -25.35 -4.77 -19.46
N ILE A 565 -24.85 -4.67 -18.23
CA ILE A 565 -23.41 -4.78 -17.95
C ILE A 565 -22.94 -6.21 -18.24
N ILE A 566 -23.71 -7.21 -17.85
CA ILE A 566 -23.40 -8.62 -18.12
C ILE A 566 -23.42 -8.90 -19.62
N ALA A 567 -24.39 -8.36 -20.36
CA ALA A 567 -24.46 -8.50 -21.81
C ALA A 567 -23.24 -7.85 -22.51
N VAL A 568 -22.82 -6.65 -22.07
CA VAL A 568 -21.63 -5.98 -22.62
C VAL A 568 -20.36 -6.79 -22.35
N ILE A 569 -20.20 -7.33 -21.14
CA ILE A 569 -19.02 -8.16 -20.78
C ILE A 569 -19.00 -9.43 -21.65
N ILE A 570 -20.12 -10.10 -21.84
CA ILE A 570 -20.20 -11.30 -22.69
C ILE A 570 -19.83 -10.97 -24.14
N ILE A 571 -20.33 -9.85 -24.68
CA ILE A 571 -20.01 -9.40 -26.04
C ILE A 571 -18.52 -9.09 -26.16
N CYS A 572 -17.93 -8.41 -25.17
CA CYS A 572 -16.49 -8.13 -25.16
C CYS A 572 -15.64 -9.40 -25.14
N ILE A 573 -16.02 -10.40 -24.32
CA ILE A 573 -15.31 -11.68 -24.28
C ILE A 573 -15.42 -12.43 -25.61
N LEU A 574 -16.58 -12.43 -26.25
CA LEU A 574 -16.77 -13.05 -27.56
C LEU A 574 -15.95 -12.35 -28.65
N LEU A 575 -15.89 -11.02 -28.63
CA LEU A 575 -15.07 -10.25 -29.58
C LEU A 575 -13.58 -10.52 -29.38
N LEU A 576 -13.11 -10.64 -28.13
CA LEU A 576 -11.73 -11.00 -27.83
C LEU A 576 -11.40 -12.44 -28.28
N ALA A 577 -12.32 -13.37 -28.10
CA ALA A 577 -12.16 -14.74 -28.58
C ALA A 577 -12.09 -14.82 -30.11
N ILE A 578 -12.91 -14.04 -30.81
CA ILE A 578 -12.89 -13.94 -32.28
C ILE A 578 -11.57 -13.31 -32.74
N LEU A 579 -11.15 -12.20 -32.08
CA LEU A 579 -9.88 -11.54 -32.37
C LEU A 579 -8.70 -12.50 -32.17
N GLY A 580 -8.69 -13.22 -31.02
CA GLY A 580 -7.68 -14.23 -30.72
C GLY A 580 -7.63 -15.36 -31.76
N SER A 581 -8.79 -15.84 -32.22
CA SER A 581 -8.86 -16.88 -33.22
C SER A 581 -8.36 -16.39 -34.60
N VAL A 582 -8.70 -15.15 -34.98
CA VAL A 582 -8.20 -14.52 -36.22
C VAL A 582 -6.68 -14.31 -36.14
N LEU A 583 -6.17 -13.81 -35.03
CA LEU A 583 -4.73 -13.64 -34.80
C LEU A 583 -4.00 -15.00 -34.84
N TYR A 584 -4.57 -16.03 -34.20
CA TYR A 584 -4.03 -17.39 -34.26
C TYR A 584 -3.99 -17.94 -35.72
N PHE A 585 -5.07 -17.71 -36.50
CA PHE A 585 -5.12 -18.12 -37.88
C PHE A 585 -4.13 -17.37 -38.78
N LEU A 586 -3.96 -16.04 -38.54
CA LEU A 586 -2.98 -15.22 -39.22
C LEU A 586 -1.55 -15.62 -38.86
N TYR A 587 -1.31 -15.95 -37.58
CA TYR A 587 -0.04 -16.51 -37.09
C TYR A 587 0.28 -17.85 -37.77
N LYS A 588 -0.69 -18.77 -37.83
CA LYS A 588 -0.54 -20.08 -38.47
C LYS A 588 -0.34 -19.97 -40.01
N LYS A 589 -0.88 -18.93 -40.64
CA LYS A 589 -0.70 -18.67 -42.09
C LYS A 589 0.52 -17.79 -42.40
N GLY A 590 1.33 -17.40 -41.41
CA GLY A 590 2.55 -16.61 -41.64
C GLY A 590 2.33 -15.20 -42.19
N LYS A 591 1.14 -14.62 -42.03
CA LYS A 591 0.77 -13.30 -42.57
C LYS A 591 0.80 -12.16 -41.56
N LEU A 592 1.27 -12.38 -40.33
CA LEU A 592 1.51 -11.29 -39.39
C LEU A 592 2.92 -10.72 -39.64
N PRO A 593 3.07 -9.41 -39.85
CA PRO A 593 4.36 -8.76 -39.85
C PRO A 593 4.82 -8.55 -38.40
N CYS A 594 5.09 -9.63 -37.68
CA CYS A 594 5.88 -9.56 -36.46
C CYS A 594 7.33 -9.44 -36.90
N GLY A 595 7.97 -8.34 -36.55
CA GLY A 595 9.38 -8.13 -36.75
C GLY A 595 10.16 -9.34 -36.28
N ARG A 596 10.74 -10.02 -37.24
CA ARG A 596 11.68 -11.08 -37.02
C ARG A 596 12.90 -10.46 -36.36
N SER A 597 12.97 -10.51 -35.06
CA SER A 597 14.24 -10.57 -34.38
C SER A 597 14.93 -11.82 -34.89
N GLY A 598 15.87 -11.62 -35.81
CA GLY A 598 16.59 -12.71 -36.43
C GLY A 598 17.41 -13.45 -35.41
N LYS A 599 16.98 -14.64 -35.05
CA LYS A 599 17.93 -15.65 -34.63
C LYS A 599 18.81 -15.93 -35.86
N GLN A 600 19.98 -15.32 -35.90
CA GLN A 600 21.04 -15.78 -36.78
C GLN A 600 21.49 -17.15 -36.27
N ASP A 601 21.18 -18.15 -37.06
CA ASP A 601 21.82 -19.46 -37.01
C ASP A 601 23.34 -19.25 -37.15
N LEU A 602 24.08 -19.45 -36.08
CA LEU A 602 25.54 -19.47 -36.04
C LEU A 602 26.06 -20.80 -36.59
N THR A 603 25.79 -21.08 -37.88
CA THR A 603 26.43 -22.18 -38.58
C THR A 603 26.83 -21.74 -39.96
N LYS A 604 27.84 -20.87 -40.05
CA LYS A 604 28.87 -20.85 -41.10
C LYS A 604 29.95 -19.83 -40.72
N PRO A 605 31.22 -20.20 -40.76
CA PRO A 605 32.31 -19.32 -40.38
C PRO A 605 32.60 -18.34 -41.52
N ASN A 606 32.46 -17.05 -41.23
CA ASN A 606 33.06 -16.02 -42.10
C ASN A 606 34.32 -15.50 -41.42
N LYS A 607 35.42 -15.57 -42.13
CA LYS A 607 36.71 -15.10 -41.71
C LYS A 607 36.69 -13.59 -41.48
N GLY A 608 36.81 -13.16 -40.24
CA GLY A 608 36.96 -11.77 -39.85
C GLY A 608 37.06 -11.70 -38.32
N GLY A 609 38.26 -11.67 -37.82
CA GLY A 609 38.52 -11.62 -36.37
C GLY A 609 38.03 -10.32 -35.76
N ILE A 610 37.18 -10.42 -34.74
CA ILE A 610 36.85 -9.30 -33.86
C ILE A 610 37.91 -9.30 -32.76
N VAL A 611 38.76 -8.27 -32.75
CA VAL A 611 39.71 -8.00 -31.66
C VAL A 611 38.93 -7.21 -30.59
N VAL A 612 38.69 -7.83 -29.46
CA VAL A 612 38.17 -7.14 -28.27
C VAL A 612 39.37 -6.83 -27.37
N GLU A 613 39.77 -5.57 -27.33
CA GLU A 613 40.82 -5.09 -26.43
C GLU A 613 40.18 -4.74 -25.08
N MET A 614 40.31 -5.62 -24.10
CA MET A 614 39.96 -5.30 -22.70
C MET A 614 41.20 -4.71 -22.01
N LYS A 615 41.11 -3.44 -21.67
CA LYS A 615 42.14 -2.78 -20.87
C LYS A 615 41.65 -2.64 -19.43
N SER A 616 42.18 -3.48 -18.58
CA SER A 616 42.10 -3.30 -17.12
C SER A 616 43.12 -2.25 -16.68
N ASP A 617 42.69 -1.32 -15.82
CA ASP A 617 43.58 -0.28 -15.24
C ASP A 617 44.58 -0.82 -14.21
N ASN A 618 44.86 -2.11 -14.22
CA ASN A 618 46.01 -2.67 -13.51
C ASN A 618 46.87 -3.42 -14.50
N THR A 619 48.13 -3.01 -14.55
CA THR A 619 49.23 -3.57 -15.32
C THR A 619 49.34 -5.10 -15.13
N GLU A 620 48.71 -5.88 -16.01
CA GLU A 620 49.14 -7.24 -16.33
C GLU A 620 48.74 -7.55 -17.78
N GLU A 621 49.63 -8.24 -18.47
CA GLU A 621 49.65 -8.45 -19.90
C GLU A 621 48.42 -9.16 -20.46
N ALA A 622 47.97 -8.70 -21.62
CA ALA A 622 46.89 -9.31 -22.39
C ALA A 622 47.34 -10.68 -22.95
N VAL A 623 46.64 -11.73 -22.58
CA VAL A 623 46.80 -13.05 -23.19
C VAL A 623 45.94 -13.11 -24.44
N LEU A 624 46.54 -13.16 -25.60
CA LEU A 624 45.94 -13.41 -26.89
C LEU A 624 45.55 -14.90 -26.99
N LEU A 625 44.24 -15.21 -26.96
CA LEU A 625 43.73 -16.52 -27.35
C LEU A 625 43.44 -16.51 -28.85
N SER A 626 44.36 -17.06 -29.64
CA SER A 626 44.18 -17.41 -31.05
C SER A 626 43.54 -18.78 -31.14
N VAL A 627 42.32 -18.85 -31.68
CA VAL A 627 41.69 -20.13 -32.04
C VAL A 627 41.99 -20.41 -33.51
N ASN A 628 42.95 -21.27 -33.76
CA ASN A 628 43.14 -21.91 -35.05
C ASN A 628 42.52 -23.29 -35.04
N GLY A 629 41.64 -23.53 -36.02
CA GLY A 629 40.95 -24.78 -36.19
C GLY A 629 41.84 -25.89 -36.75
N ASP A 630 41.30 -27.09 -36.60
CA ASP A 630 41.60 -28.38 -37.20
C ASP A 630 42.81 -29.15 -36.66
N LYS A 631 42.46 -30.23 -35.87
CA LYS A 631 42.69 -31.62 -36.24
C LYS A 631 42.05 -32.60 -35.26
N LYS A 632 41.54 -33.67 -35.81
CA LYS A 632 40.88 -34.85 -35.23
C LYS A 632 41.77 -35.63 -34.27
N PRO A 633 41.14 -36.42 -33.37
CA PRO A 633 41.82 -37.05 -32.26
C PRO A 633 42.51 -38.39 -32.58
N PRO A 634 43.36 -38.86 -31.71
CA PRO A 634 43.21 -40.25 -31.30
C PRO A 634 43.15 -40.40 -29.76
N SER A 635 42.51 -41.48 -29.44
CA SER A 635 42.21 -42.18 -28.24
C SER A 635 43.33 -42.32 -27.21
N ASP A 636 42.85 -42.41 -25.99
CA ASP A 636 43.27 -43.28 -24.91
C ASP A 636 44.25 -42.82 -23.83
N GLN A 637 43.73 -42.99 -22.63
CA GLN A 637 44.40 -43.37 -21.38
C GLN A 637 45.16 -42.32 -20.55
N GLY A 638 44.73 -42.25 -19.33
CA GLY A 638 45.63 -42.14 -18.19
C GLY A 638 45.42 -40.97 -17.22
N ASP A 639 44.79 -41.31 -16.13
CA ASP A 639 44.79 -40.60 -14.85
C ASP A 639 46.08 -39.82 -14.55
N LYS A 640 45.91 -38.59 -14.00
CA LYS A 640 46.65 -38.18 -12.80
C LYS A 640 46.12 -36.88 -12.22
N TYR A 641 45.59 -37.03 -11.04
CA TYR A 641 45.37 -35.93 -10.10
C TYR A 641 46.68 -35.21 -9.77
N MET A 642 46.64 -33.88 -9.70
CA MET A 642 47.64 -33.16 -8.95
C MET A 642 46.98 -32.01 -8.16
N TYR A 643 46.93 -32.20 -6.85
CA TYR A 643 46.71 -31.17 -5.86
C TYR A 643 47.89 -30.13 -5.91
N VAL A 644 47.57 -28.85 -5.87
CA VAL A 644 48.50 -27.86 -5.31
C VAL A 644 47.76 -27.03 -4.29
N GLN A 645 48.16 -27.20 -3.04
CA GLN A 645 47.97 -26.26 -1.93
C GLN A 645 48.91 -25.05 -2.16
N LYS A 646 48.40 -23.86 -2.10
CA LYS A 646 48.72 -22.77 -1.17
C LYS A 646 47.92 -21.54 -1.48
#